data_cabfdb606198fbf30a700fa9c9971ca0
#
_entry.id   cabfdb606198fbf30a700fa9c9971ca0
#
_cell.length_a   1.000
_cell.length_b   1.000
_cell.length_c   1.000
_cell.angle_alpha   90.00
_cell.angle_beta   90.00
_cell.angle_gamma   90.00
#
_symmetry.space_group_name_H-M   'P 1'
#
loop_
_entity.id
_entity.type
_entity.pdbx_description
1 polymer ?
#
loop_
_entity_poly.entity_id
_entity_poly.type
_entity_poly.pdbx_seq_one_letter_code
_entity_poly.pdbx_strand_id
1 'polypeptide(L)'
;MDKGNERITIGVLVGGIMDYFTIEICRGVAQMARTFDVDVVVLPGKYLNRDLSGNKELTYEYQFNTLFQYAKIPQIQGIIVAEGSIGCFANEEIMREMLSQYEGIPSVLIASRQEGYTTVNFDNRIGIREGMRYLIERVNCKKIGMLGGPLCNSDARERKEVYEQVLAEYGLPFEKKQYVGGSYERGCYQEAGRLLDDNPDLDAILCVNDDTALGLYEEMKRRGLVPGRDISVLGFDDTRLAARATPPLSSVKADPMELGNVALKMLLNKIEGRSVCDMELPTHFVRRGSIAKVKQKIVTEEAGKASELADAYFGDIYYRYRDGEQADVIYRLKDSFIRLVDLLEEAAEGEELLSNQAFRIEMAVDEYIASGAITYADMGVLIPNFQKIFHDVESSVSNIEKRCELKQLFANIYCKMLQAMDNRWGEDMEYKIREDHQTKLFVRETLLFEKGNDLSYAMMIGRLQWLGVKNAMVYIFPEIISHLARESFVIPDYLYLKAYLKDGVAISIPKLRQKVSRNMLFRNNVVDPARRFFEVMLPLYSNENLYGVVLMDLTEKVFENGEFLVNQLSSAAKMIDLLKTNEKVQQKLEESLAVLKENNIALDNLSRIDAMTGILNRRGFMDAAQKMIDRKDGTVYVIYVDMNNLKIINDRYGHEEGDYSLKLIADILGKTVEGRGVAGRIGGDEFACALDYDKEDEGEAVLQEIYHQFYLHNQSSDKPYNVTVSAGDQ
;
A
#
# COMPACT_ATOMS: atom_id res chain seq x y z
N MET A 1 26.50 30.95 11.82
CA MET A 1 25.35 30.11 11.52
C MET A 1 25.29 29.06 12.61
N ASP A 2 24.40 29.27 13.55
CA ASP A 2 24.17 28.33 14.65
C ASP A 2 23.79 26.98 14.05
N LYS A 3 24.57 25.95 14.30
CA LYS A 3 24.15 24.57 14.17
C LYS A 3 23.15 24.30 15.31
N GLY A 4 21.94 24.85 15.17
CA GLY A 4 20.82 24.43 16.00
C GLY A 4 20.71 22.93 15.87
N ASN A 5 20.59 22.27 17.00
CA ASN A 5 20.50 20.84 17.24
C ASN A 5 19.44 20.21 16.32
N GLU A 6 19.79 19.97 15.03
CA GLU A 6 18.92 19.20 14.13
C GLU A 6 18.94 17.76 14.63
N ARG A 7 17.76 17.25 15.00
CA ARG A 7 17.56 15.88 15.47
C ARG A 7 18.05 14.89 14.39
N ILE A 8 18.77 13.86 14.80
CA ILE A 8 19.26 12.81 13.91
C ILE A 8 18.07 12.09 13.29
N THR A 9 18.10 11.88 11.98
CA THR A 9 17.11 11.06 11.26
C THR A 9 17.77 9.78 10.74
N ILE A 10 17.17 8.63 11.06
CA ILE A 10 17.67 7.30 10.71
C ILE A 10 16.73 6.65 9.69
N GLY A 11 17.31 6.05 8.66
CA GLY A 11 16.60 5.18 7.73
C GLY A 11 16.64 3.72 8.19
N VAL A 12 15.50 3.02 8.13
CA VAL A 12 15.40 1.59 8.42
C VAL A 12 14.92 0.86 7.18
N LEU A 13 15.79 0.08 6.56
CA LEU A 13 15.50 -0.68 5.34
C LEU A 13 15.11 -2.11 5.72
N VAL A 14 13.93 -2.55 5.29
CA VAL A 14 13.35 -3.85 5.63
C VAL A 14 12.74 -4.55 4.42
N GLY A 15 12.63 -5.88 4.44
CA GLY A 15 12.16 -6.68 3.31
C GLY A 15 10.64 -6.79 3.15
N GLY A 16 9.87 -6.27 4.11
CA GLY A 16 8.41 -6.27 4.05
C GLY A 16 7.82 -5.65 5.30
N ILE A 17 6.70 -4.92 5.16
CA ILE A 17 6.10 -4.20 6.29
C ILE A 17 5.24 -5.10 7.18
N MET A 18 4.71 -6.21 6.65
CA MET A 18 3.78 -7.11 7.36
C MET A 18 4.48 -8.35 7.95
N ASP A 19 5.77 -8.51 7.71
CA ASP A 19 6.55 -9.62 8.24
C ASP A 19 6.81 -9.46 9.74
N TYR A 20 6.59 -10.54 10.52
CA TYR A 20 6.77 -10.54 11.98
C TYR A 20 8.18 -10.06 12.39
N PHE A 21 9.21 -10.56 11.73
CA PHE A 21 10.59 -10.18 12.01
C PHE A 21 10.82 -8.67 11.80
N THR A 22 10.31 -8.13 10.70
CA THR A 22 10.34 -6.71 10.38
C THR A 22 9.59 -5.87 11.42
N ILE A 23 8.39 -6.29 11.81
CA ILE A 23 7.56 -5.56 12.78
C ILE A 23 8.28 -5.44 14.11
N GLU A 24 8.83 -6.54 14.62
CA GLU A 24 9.52 -6.54 15.93
C GLU A 24 10.83 -5.72 15.89
N ILE A 25 11.61 -5.78 14.80
CA ILE A 25 12.78 -4.89 14.61
C ILE A 25 12.35 -3.42 14.67
N CYS A 26 11.30 -3.06 13.93
CA CYS A 26 10.81 -1.67 13.92
C CYS A 26 10.31 -1.23 15.30
N ARG A 27 9.68 -2.11 16.08
CA ARG A 27 9.29 -1.83 17.47
C ARG A 27 10.51 -1.56 18.36
N GLY A 28 11.55 -2.37 18.25
CA GLY A 28 12.81 -2.15 18.97
C GLY A 28 13.44 -0.80 18.60
N VAL A 29 13.55 -0.52 17.30
CA VAL A 29 14.07 0.77 16.85
C VAL A 29 13.21 1.92 17.37
N ALA A 30 11.86 1.81 17.36
CA ALA A 30 10.95 2.84 17.86
C ALA A 30 11.13 3.10 19.35
N GLN A 31 11.25 2.03 20.15
CA GLN A 31 11.49 2.13 21.60
C GLN A 31 12.79 2.89 21.88
N MET A 32 13.86 2.53 21.20
CA MET A 32 15.17 3.13 21.41
C MET A 32 15.23 4.56 20.84
N ALA A 33 14.55 4.83 19.71
CA ALA A 33 14.45 6.16 19.12
C ALA A 33 13.80 7.18 20.06
N ARG A 34 12.80 6.76 20.83
CA ARG A 34 12.17 7.60 21.87
C ARG A 34 13.16 7.96 22.99
N THR A 35 14.01 7.00 23.38
CA THR A 35 15.01 7.18 24.43
C THR A 35 16.11 8.15 24.01
N PHE A 36 16.58 8.08 22.77
CA PHE A 36 17.70 8.88 22.25
C PHE A 36 17.27 10.14 21.48
N ASP A 37 15.97 10.46 21.45
CA ASP A 37 15.43 11.62 20.73
C ASP A 37 15.82 11.67 19.23
N VAL A 38 15.57 10.56 18.55
CA VAL A 38 15.92 10.34 17.13
C VAL A 38 14.63 10.24 16.29
N ASP A 39 14.66 10.78 15.09
CA ASP A 39 13.61 10.57 14.08
C ASP A 39 13.92 9.34 13.24
N VAL A 40 12.89 8.60 12.85
CA VAL A 40 13.03 7.37 12.08
C VAL A 40 12.10 7.35 10.89
N VAL A 41 12.63 6.94 9.75
CA VAL A 41 11.87 6.63 8.54
C VAL A 41 12.08 5.17 8.17
N VAL A 42 11.02 4.39 8.17
CA VAL A 42 11.03 3.00 7.70
C VAL A 42 10.82 2.98 6.19
N LEU A 43 11.68 2.30 5.47
CA LEU A 43 11.70 2.14 4.02
C LEU A 43 11.47 0.66 3.69
N PRO A 44 10.21 0.21 3.61
CA PRO A 44 9.90 -1.18 3.36
C PRO A 44 10.08 -1.50 1.88
N GLY A 45 10.96 -2.46 1.59
CA GLY A 45 11.07 -3.07 0.27
C GLY A 45 10.35 -4.40 0.19
N LYS A 46 10.84 -5.25 -0.69
CA LYS A 46 10.47 -6.66 -0.84
C LYS A 46 11.75 -7.49 -1.01
N TYR A 47 11.59 -8.80 -0.92
CA TYR A 47 12.71 -9.72 -1.05
C TYR A 47 13.43 -9.56 -2.40
N LEU A 48 14.74 -9.41 -2.35
CA LEU A 48 15.56 -9.39 -3.55
C LEU A 48 15.67 -10.79 -4.14
N ASN A 49 15.70 -10.88 -5.47
CA ASN A 49 15.88 -12.11 -6.23
C ASN A 49 14.85 -13.23 -5.96
N ARG A 50 13.66 -12.89 -5.45
CA ARG A 50 12.57 -13.84 -5.29
C ARG A 50 12.00 -14.22 -6.65
N ASP A 51 11.85 -15.52 -6.90
CA ASP A 51 11.17 -16.02 -8.10
C ASP A 51 9.65 -15.81 -7.98
N LEU A 52 9.10 -14.92 -8.79
CA LEU A 52 7.68 -14.59 -8.85
C LEU A 52 6.99 -15.18 -10.10
N SER A 53 7.65 -16.06 -10.85
CA SER A 53 7.21 -16.55 -12.17
C SER A 53 5.85 -17.29 -12.16
N GLY A 54 5.30 -17.62 -11.01
CA GLY A 54 3.99 -18.28 -10.86
C GLY A 54 2.86 -17.39 -10.35
N ASN A 55 3.14 -16.16 -9.92
CA ASN A 55 2.15 -15.32 -9.25
C ASN A 55 2.04 -13.94 -9.90
N LYS A 56 0.96 -13.74 -10.67
CA LYS A 56 0.69 -12.48 -11.38
C LYS A 56 0.43 -11.30 -10.44
N GLU A 57 -0.08 -11.56 -9.24
CA GLU A 57 -0.41 -10.52 -8.26
C GLU A 57 0.85 -9.87 -7.69
N LEU A 58 1.95 -10.63 -7.59
CA LEU A 58 3.21 -10.17 -7.03
C LEU A 58 4.18 -9.60 -8.08
N THR A 59 3.80 -9.60 -9.36
CA THR A 59 4.70 -9.23 -10.48
C THR A 59 5.32 -7.84 -10.33
N TYR A 60 4.63 -6.91 -9.69
CA TYR A 60 5.06 -5.51 -9.55
C TYR A 60 5.55 -5.14 -8.14
N GLU A 61 5.74 -6.12 -7.26
CA GLU A 61 6.23 -5.87 -5.89
C GLU A 61 7.63 -5.24 -5.84
N TYR A 62 8.43 -5.40 -6.91
CA TYR A 62 9.74 -4.76 -7.03
C TYR A 62 9.67 -3.22 -6.94
N GLN A 63 8.49 -2.62 -7.16
CA GLN A 63 8.28 -1.17 -7.00
C GLN A 63 8.54 -0.70 -5.56
N PHE A 64 8.32 -1.55 -4.57
CA PHE A 64 8.68 -1.23 -3.19
C PHE A 64 10.18 -0.98 -3.03
N ASN A 65 11.04 -1.68 -3.78
CA ASN A 65 12.49 -1.53 -3.67
C ASN A 65 13.01 -0.17 -4.16
N THR A 66 12.17 0.60 -4.88
CA THR A 66 12.47 2.00 -5.22
C THR A 66 12.63 2.87 -3.97
N LEU A 67 11.99 2.50 -2.85
CA LEU A 67 12.09 3.20 -1.58
C LEU A 67 13.49 3.17 -0.98
N PHE A 68 14.29 2.16 -1.27
CA PHE A 68 15.67 2.06 -0.81
C PHE A 68 16.55 3.22 -1.30
N GLN A 69 16.20 3.86 -2.41
CA GLN A 69 16.93 5.03 -2.91
C GLN A 69 16.78 6.26 -2.00
N TYR A 70 15.67 6.34 -1.23
CA TYR A 70 15.44 7.45 -0.31
C TYR A 70 16.37 7.42 0.91
N ALA A 71 16.99 6.29 1.21
CA ALA A 71 18.03 6.19 2.24
C ALA A 71 19.29 7.04 1.95
N LYS A 72 19.48 7.45 0.69
CA LYS A 72 20.62 8.30 0.25
C LYS A 72 20.36 9.79 0.40
N ILE A 73 19.17 10.19 0.81
CA ILE A 73 18.82 11.60 0.98
C ILE A 73 19.66 12.18 2.14
N PRO A 74 20.24 13.39 1.97
CA PRO A 74 21.13 13.99 2.97
C PRO A 74 20.51 14.20 4.36
N GLN A 75 19.19 14.15 4.47
CA GLN A 75 18.48 14.22 5.75
C GLN A 75 18.62 12.94 6.58
N ILE A 76 19.02 11.81 5.97
CA ILE A 76 19.31 10.54 6.67
C ILE A 76 20.78 10.48 7.00
N GLN A 77 21.12 10.49 8.30
CA GLN A 77 22.49 10.46 8.79
C GLN A 77 23.03 9.06 9.04
N GLY A 78 22.19 8.05 9.03
CA GLY A 78 22.60 6.66 9.19
C GLY A 78 21.47 5.70 8.86
N ILE A 79 21.81 4.45 8.57
CA ILE A 79 20.84 3.43 8.18
C ILE A 79 21.00 2.13 8.96
N ILE A 80 19.86 1.52 9.25
CA ILE A 80 19.78 0.13 9.72
C ILE A 80 19.22 -0.68 8.54
N VAL A 81 19.88 -1.78 8.19
CA VAL A 81 19.47 -2.65 7.07
C VAL A 81 19.17 -4.05 7.61
N ALA A 82 17.91 -4.46 7.57
CA ALA A 82 17.49 -5.81 7.93
C ALA A 82 17.81 -6.77 6.77
N GLU A 83 19.09 -7.08 6.58
CA GLU A 83 19.58 -7.89 5.47
C GLU A 83 18.94 -9.29 5.46
N GLY A 84 18.78 -9.90 6.63
CA GLY A 84 18.17 -11.23 6.74
C GLY A 84 16.77 -11.32 6.14
N SER A 85 16.01 -10.21 6.17
CA SER A 85 14.69 -10.15 5.49
C SER A 85 14.83 -9.76 4.02
N ILE A 86 15.57 -8.72 3.67
CA ILE A 86 15.71 -8.23 2.29
C ILE A 86 16.39 -9.28 1.40
N GLY A 87 17.46 -9.89 1.91
CA GLY A 87 18.31 -10.84 1.20
C GLY A 87 17.93 -12.32 1.35
N CYS A 88 16.71 -12.62 1.84
CA CYS A 88 16.28 -14.00 2.12
C CYS A 88 16.50 -14.97 0.93
N PHE A 89 16.34 -14.49 -0.31
CA PHE A 89 16.51 -15.24 -1.55
C PHE A 89 17.71 -14.74 -2.40
N ALA A 90 18.50 -13.82 -1.89
CA ALA A 90 19.65 -13.25 -2.56
C ALA A 90 20.95 -13.93 -2.13
N ASN A 91 21.91 -14.03 -3.04
CA ASN A 91 23.26 -14.44 -2.71
C ASN A 91 24.09 -13.25 -2.19
N GLU A 92 25.28 -13.53 -1.68
CA GLU A 92 26.19 -12.51 -1.11
C GLU A 92 26.58 -11.43 -2.12
N GLU A 93 26.69 -11.75 -3.41
CA GLU A 93 27.07 -10.81 -4.47
C GLU A 93 25.95 -9.76 -4.69
N ILE A 94 24.69 -10.20 -4.79
CA ILE A 94 23.53 -9.33 -4.94
C ILE A 94 23.39 -8.41 -3.72
N MET A 95 23.61 -8.94 -2.51
CA MET A 95 23.54 -8.12 -1.30
C MET A 95 24.70 -7.13 -1.23
N ARG A 96 25.90 -7.50 -1.63
CA ARG A 96 27.05 -6.60 -1.68
C ARG A 96 26.81 -5.46 -2.69
N GLU A 97 26.26 -5.76 -3.86
CA GLU A 97 25.87 -4.74 -4.85
C GLU A 97 24.82 -3.78 -4.28
N MET A 98 23.78 -4.30 -3.61
CA MET A 98 22.75 -3.49 -2.95
C MET A 98 23.36 -2.60 -1.86
N LEU A 99 24.24 -3.12 -1.01
CA LEU A 99 24.84 -2.39 0.09
C LEU A 99 25.88 -1.36 -0.36
N SER A 100 26.60 -1.61 -1.46
CA SER A 100 27.58 -0.69 -2.02
C SER A 100 27.00 0.69 -2.38
N GLN A 101 25.70 0.76 -2.62
CA GLN A 101 24.99 2.02 -2.88
C GLN A 101 24.99 2.99 -1.68
N TYR A 102 25.27 2.51 -0.48
CA TYR A 102 25.26 3.28 0.78
C TYR A 102 26.67 3.54 1.32
N GLU A 103 27.70 3.34 0.50
CA GLU A 103 29.07 3.63 0.88
C GLU A 103 29.22 5.07 1.41
N GLY A 104 29.85 5.24 2.56
CA GLY A 104 29.98 6.54 3.23
C GLY A 104 28.82 6.91 4.17
N ILE A 105 27.71 6.17 4.17
CA ILE A 105 26.62 6.35 5.15
C ILE A 105 26.86 5.41 6.33
N PRO A 106 26.90 5.90 7.58
CA PRO A 106 26.97 5.03 8.76
C PRO A 106 25.86 3.98 8.72
N SER A 107 26.23 2.69 8.78
CA SER A 107 25.28 1.60 8.63
C SER A 107 25.51 0.49 9.67
N VAL A 108 24.41 -0.15 10.10
CA VAL A 108 24.41 -1.38 10.89
C VAL A 108 23.49 -2.37 10.21
N LEU A 109 23.96 -3.59 10.00
CA LEU A 109 23.19 -4.67 9.37
C LEU A 109 22.63 -5.60 10.43
N ILE A 110 21.37 -6.03 10.23
CA ILE A 110 20.68 -7.01 11.07
C ILE A 110 20.58 -8.33 10.31
N ALA A 111 20.89 -9.43 11.00
CA ALA A 111 20.88 -10.80 10.49
C ALA A 111 21.72 -10.92 9.20
N SER A 112 22.98 -10.50 9.30
CA SER A 112 23.93 -10.37 8.19
C SER A 112 25.30 -10.96 8.56
N ARG A 113 25.98 -11.52 7.58
CA ARG A 113 27.38 -12.01 7.69
C ARG A 113 28.30 -11.32 6.67
N GLN A 114 27.93 -10.13 6.19
CA GLN A 114 28.71 -9.38 5.20
C GLN A 114 30.00 -8.82 5.81
N GLU A 115 31.14 -9.19 5.24
CA GLU A 115 32.42 -8.67 5.64
C GLU A 115 32.54 -7.15 5.42
N GLY A 116 33.17 -6.44 6.35
CA GLY A 116 33.40 -4.99 6.29
C GLY A 116 32.25 -4.14 6.83
N TYR A 117 31.16 -4.75 7.23
CA TYR A 117 30.03 -4.05 7.86
C TYR A 117 29.93 -4.40 9.35
N THR A 118 29.37 -3.47 10.13
CA THR A 118 29.02 -3.71 11.53
C THR A 118 27.69 -4.45 11.58
N THR A 119 27.63 -5.58 12.27
CA THR A 119 26.48 -6.48 12.26
C THR A 119 25.92 -6.76 13.66
N VAL A 120 24.61 -7.01 13.73
CA VAL A 120 23.94 -7.56 14.90
C VAL A 120 23.14 -8.79 14.50
N ASN A 121 23.38 -9.93 15.14
CA ASN A 121 22.86 -11.23 14.75
C ASN A 121 22.31 -11.99 15.95
N PHE A 122 21.58 -13.07 15.71
CA PHE A 122 21.34 -14.10 16.71
C PHE A 122 22.49 -15.12 16.72
N ASP A 123 22.85 -15.60 17.90
CA ASP A 123 23.60 -16.83 18.03
C ASP A 123 22.62 -18.01 17.86
N ASN A 124 22.51 -18.50 16.63
CA ASN A 124 21.64 -19.62 16.31
C ASN A 124 22.06 -20.92 16.99
N ARG A 125 23.30 -21.03 17.46
CA ARG A 125 23.89 -22.28 18.00
C ARG A 125 23.32 -22.62 19.36
N ILE A 126 23.15 -21.65 20.24
CA ILE A 126 22.77 -21.91 21.66
C ILE A 126 21.40 -22.58 21.70
N GLY A 127 20.35 -21.92 21.21
CA GLY A 127 18.99 -22.42 21.33
C GLY A 127 18.73 -23.71 20.54
N ILE A 128 19.33 -23.86 19.36
CA ILE A 128 19.24 -25.11 18.59
C ILE A 128 19.90 -26.27 19.34
N ARG A 129 21.10 -26.06 19.89
CA ARG A 129 21.79 -27.08 20.70
C ARG A 129 20.98 -27.46 21.93
N GLU A 130 20.40 -26.50 22.64
CA GLU A 130 19.51 -26.76 23.79
C GLU A 130 18.31 -27.62 23.38
N GLY A 131 17.60 -27.23 22.32
CA GLY A 131 16.43 -27.96 21.83
C GLY A 131 16.76 -29.37 21.31
N MET A 132 17.82 -29.49 20.50
CA MET A 132 18.29 -30.77 19.98
C MET A 132 18.78 -31.70 21.09
N ARG A 133 19.54 -31.16 22.06
CA ARG A 133 19.96 -31.92 23.26
C ARG A 133 18.76 -32.44 24.03
N TYR A 134 17.73 -31.60 24.21
CA TYR A 134 16.50 -32.02 24.89
C TYR A 134 15.82 -33.18 24.14
N LEU A 135 15.70 -33.11 22.81
CA LEU A 135 15.13 -34.17 21.96
C LEU A 135 15.92 -35.49 22.11
N ILE A 136 17.25 -35.42 22.11
CA ILE A 136 18.12 -36.61 22.16
C ILE A 136 18.17 -37.19 23.59
N GLU A 137 18.49 -36.40 24.60
CA GLU A 137 18.77 -36.87 25.96
C GLU A 137 17.51 -37.14 26.79
N ARG A 138 16.48 -36.28 26.60
CA ARG A 138 15.26 -36.38 27.44
C ARG A 138 14.14 -37.14 26.76
N VAL A 139 13.93 -36.94 25.45
CA VAL A 139 12.89 -37.63 24.68
C VAL A 139 13.40 -38.96 24.10
N ASN A 140 14.73 -39.12 23.97
CA ASN A 140 15.41 -40.28 23.39
C ASN A 140 15.18 -40.41 21.89
N CYS A 141 15.10 -39.27 21.15
CA CYS A 141 15.00 -39.28 19.70
C CYS A 141 16.31 -39.79 19.07
N LYS A 142 16.20 -40.70 18.13
CA LYS A 142 17.34 -41.31 17.41
C LYS A 142 17.41 -40.87 15.96
N LYS A 143 16.27 -40.56 15.37
CA LYS A 143 16.16 -40.17 13.99
C LYS A 143 15.45 -38.83 13.89
N ILE A 144 16.25 -37.79 13.66
CA ILE A 144 15.77 -36.40 13.63
C ILE A 144 15.92 -35.91 12.20
N GLY A 145 14.84 -35.36 11.63
CA GLY A 145 14.86 -34.70 10.31
C GLY A 145 14.98 -33.19 10.45
N MET A 146 15.28 -32.51 9.35
CA MET A 146 15.26 -31.04 9.29
C MET A 146 14.52 -30.55 8.06
N LEU A 147 13.53 -29.67 8.27
CA LEU A 147 12.89 -28.90 7.22
C LEU A 147 13.56 -27.52 7.23
N GLY A 148 14.51 -27.35 6.29
CA GLY A 148 15.42 -26.20 6.23
C GLY A 148 14.90 -25.05 5.36
N GLY A 149 15.60 -23.92 5.42
CA GLY A 149 15.35 -22.74 4.60
C GLY A 149 16.26 -22.68 3.36
N PRO A 150 16.21 -21.57 2.60
CA PRO A 150 17.04 -21.36 1.43
C PRO A 150 18.51 -21.20 1.85
N LEU A 151 19.40 -22.03 1.29
CA LEU A 151 20.81 -22.04 1.64
C LEU A 151 21.62 -20.82 1.16
N CYS A 152 21.04 -19.93 0.36
CA CYS A 152 21.61 -18.60 0.11
C CYS A 152 21.56 -17.70 1.35
N ASN A 153 20.63 -17.92 2.26
CA ASN A 153 20.52 -17.21 3.53
C ASN A 153 21.53 -17.74 4.56
N SER A 154 22.24 -16.84 5.23
CA SER A 154 23.29 -17.18 6.22
C SER A 154 22.75 -17.90 7.45
N ASP A 155 21.60 -17.45 7.99
CA ASP A 155 20.97 -18.08 9.16
C ASP A 155 20.49 -19.50 8.85
N ALA A 156 19.89 -19.73 7.67
CA ALA A 156 19.48 -21.06 7.26
C ALA A 156 20.67 -22.02 7.13
N ARG A 157 21.81 -21.54 6.61
CA ARG A 157 23.07 -22.32 6.56
C ARG A 157 23.55 -22.65 7.95
N GLU A 158 23.68 -21.65 8.84
CA GLU A 158 24.16 -21.85 10.20
C GLU A 158 23.28 -22.81 10.99
N ARG A 159 21.94 -22.66 10.90
CA ARG A 159 20.98 -23.57 11.57
C ARG A 159 21.16 -25.02 11.09
N LYS A 160 21.38 -25.23 9.78
CA LYS A 160 21.67 -26.54 9.22
C LYS A 160 23.01 -27.10 9.71
N GLU A 161 24.05 -26.29 9.72
CA GLU A 161 25.39 -26.71 10.21
C GLU A 161 25.33 -27.11 11.68
N VAL A 162 24.63 -26.35 12.52
CA VAL A 162 24.44 -26.68 13.96
C VAL A 162 23.69 -27.99 14.11
N TYR A 163 22.61 -28.20 13.33
CA TYR A 163 21.87 -29.46 13.32
C TYR A 163 22.78 -30.64 12.98
N GLU A 164 23.59 -30.58 11.92
CA GLU A 164 24.52 -31.63 11.53
C GLU A 164 25.61 -31.86 12.58
N GLN A 165 26.15 -30.79 13.16
CA GLN A 165 27.14 -30.88 14.23
C GLN A 165 26.60 -31.60 15.46
N VAL A 166 25.38 -31.27 15.91
CA VAL A 166 24.77 -31.92 17.08
C VAL A 166 24.51 -33.38 16.82
N LEU A 167 24.02 -33.78 15.63
CA LEU A 167 23.86 -35.20 15.30
C LEU A 167 25.21 -35.94 15.36
N ALA A 168 26.27 -35.34 14.83
CA ALA A 168 27.61 -35.95 14.86
C ALA A 168 28.17 -36.06 16.30
N GLU A 169 27.98 -35.05 17.16
CA GLU A 169 28.38 -35.06 18.56
C GLU A 169 27.77 -36.21 19.37
N TYR A 170 26.50 -36.55 19.04
CA TYR A 170 25.79 -37.66 19.69
C TYR A 170 25.92 -39.01 18.95
N GLY A 171 26.73 -39.05 17.89
CA GLY A 171 26.93 -40.27 17.09
C GLY A 171 25.66 -40.75 16.38
N LEU A 172 24.71 -39.85 16.12
CA LEU A 172 23.49 -40.15 15.36
C LEU A 172 23.77 -40.08 13.86
N PRO A 173 23.30 -41.07 13.06
CA PRO A 173 23.53 -41.04 11.63
C PRO A 173 22.75 -39.89 10.97
N PHE A 174 23.40 -39.18 10.04
CA PHE A 174 22.76 -38.22 9.16
C PHE A 174 22.69 -38.78 7.74
N GLU A 175 21.48 -38.95 7.22
CA GLU A 175 21.24 -39.33 5.82
C GLU A 175 20.74 -38.11 5.06
N LYS A 176 21.20 -37.89 3.83
CA LYS A 176 20.83 -36.72 3.00
C LYS A 176 19.31 -36.50 2.89
N LYS A 177 18.52 -37.58 2.89
CA LYS A 177 17.03 -37.52 2.84
C LYS A 177 16.39 -36.97 4.10
N GLN A 178 17.11 -36.92 5.24
CA GLN A 178 16.63 -36.32 6.48
C GLN A 178 16.64 -34.77 6.44
N TYR A 179 17.25 -34.17 5.43
CA TYR A 179 17.22 -32.72 5.20
C TYR A 179 16.46 -32.40 3.92
N VAL A 180 15.43 -31.58 4.03
CA VAL A 180 14.73 -30.99 2.88
C VAL A 180 14.80 -29.48 3.02
N GLY A 181 15.48 -28.82 2.07
CA GLY A 181 15.52 -27.38 1.96
C GLY A 181 14.21 -26.85 1.36
N GLY A 182 13.75 -25.71 1.87
CA GLY A 182 12.52 -25.05 1.44
C GLY A 182 12.62 -23.53 1.51
N SER A 183 11.49 -22.90 1.74
CA SER A 183 11.37 -21.47 2.04
C SER A 183 11.19 -21.24 3.54
N TYR A 184 11.12 -19.99 3.94
CA TYR A 184 10.70 -19.63 5.30
C TYR A 184 9.18 -19.52 5.45
N GLU A 185 8.42 -19.90 4.43
CA GLU A 185 6.99 -19.69 4.34
C GLU A 185 6.18 -20.91 4.81
N ARG A 186 4.99 -20.64 5.35
CA ARG A 186 4.05 -21.66 5.80
C ARG A 186 3.56 -22.59 4.69
N GLY A 187 3.64 -22.16 3.41
CA GLY A 187 3.24 -22.93 2.23
C GLY A 187 4.12 -24.13 1.87
N CYS A 188 5.01 -24.59 2.74
CA CYS A 188 6.01 -25.65 2.50
C CYS A 188 5.44 -27.08 2.51
N TYR A 189 4.20 -27.30 2.06
CA TYR A 189 3.52 -28.61 2.12
C TYR A 189 4.21 -29.70 1.29
N GLN A 190 4.77 -29.36 0.15
CA GLN A 190 5.46 -30.33 -0.71
C GLN A 190 6.77 -30.79 -0.08
N GLU A 191 7.54 -29.86 0.49
CA GLU A 191 8.79 -30.13 1.19
C GLU A 191 8.53 -30.97 2.44
N ALA A 192 7.54 -30.59 3.24
CA ALA A 192 7.11 -31.34 4.43
C ALA A 192 6.64 -32.76 4.04
N GLY A 193 5.83 -32.86 2.98
CA GLY A 193 5.38 -34.15 2.45
C GLY A 193 6.54 -35.04 2.06
N ARG A 194 7.51 -34.53 1.27
CA ARG A 194 8.69 -35.26 0.85
C ARG A 194 9.55 -35.72 2.04
N LEU A 195 9.76 -34.86 3.03
CA LEU A 195 10.54 -35.22 4.23
C LEU A 195 9.89 -36.42 4.97
N LEU A 196 8.57 -36.39 5.13
CA LEU A 196 7.81 -37.45 5.81
C LEU A 196 7.73 -38.74 4.99
N ASP A 197 7.60 -38.66 3.64
CA ASP A 197 7.53 -39.82 2.75
C ASP A 197 8.87 -40.57 2.68
N ASP A 198 9.97 -39.81 2.57
CA ASP A 198 11.32 -40.37 2.49
C ASP A 198 11.82 -40.95 3.84
N ASN A 199 11.17 -40.52 4.97
CA ASN A 199 11.59 -40.89 6.31
C ASN A 199 10.38 -41.21 7.22
N PRO A 200 9.69 -42.34 7.03
CA PRO A 200 8.49 -42.71 7.77
C PRO A 200 8.72 -43.00 9.26
N ASP A 201 9.97 -43.10 9.68
CA ASP A 201 10.42 -43.47 11.03
C ASP A 201 11.12 -42.31 11.78
N LEU A 202 10.81 -41.05 11.45
CA LEU A 202 11.33 -39.89 12.18
C LEU A 202 10.74 -39.80 13.58
N ASP A 203 11.60 -39.61 14.58
CA ASP A 203 11.21 -39.32 15.96
C ASP A 203 10.93 -37.83 16.17
N ALA A 204 11.68 -36.96 15.47
CA ALA A 204 11.58 -35.52 15.57
C ALA A 204 11.92 -34.80 14.26
N ILE A 205 11.44 -33.57 14.11
CA ILE A 205 11.77 -32.66 13.00
C ILE A 205 12.11 -31.29 13.59
N LEU A 206 13.31 -30.78 13.24
CA LEU A 206 13.71 -29.40 13.42
C LEU A 206 13.25 -28.61 12.20
N CYS A 207 12.50 -27.54 12.40
CA CYS A 207 12.09 -26.62 11.33
C CYS A 207 12.94 -25.35 11.39
N VAL A 208 13.26 -24.78 10.23
CA VAL A 208 14.09 -23.60 10.12
C VAL A 208 13.49 -22.40 10.85
N ASN A 209 12.14 -22.29 10.84
CA ASN A 209 11.39 -21.30 11.60
C ASN A 209 9.99 -21.83 11.99
N ASP A 210 9.23 -21.02 12.73
CA ASP A 210 7.89 -21.39 13.20
C ASP A 210 6.86 -21.48 12.08
N ASP A 211 6.93 -20.62 11.07
CA ASP A 211 5.99 -20.68 9.93
C ASP A 211 6.15 -21.99 9.15
N THR A 212 7.38 -22.42 8.93
CA THR A 212 7.68 -23.73 8.33
C THR A 212 7.15 -24.87 9.22
N ALA A 213 7.30 -24.75 10.54
CA ALA A 213 6.77 -25.74 11.47
C ALA A 213 5.24 -25.80 11.47
N LEU A 214 4.56 -24.67 11.34
CA LEU A 214 3.11 -24.61 11.20
C LEU A 214 2.64 -25.20 9.85
N GLY A 215 3.39 -25.01 8.77
CA GLY A 215 3.17 -25.68 7.50
C GLY A 215 3.31 -27.21 7.61
N LEU A 216 4.34 -27.69 8.35
CA LEU A 216 4.50 -29.09 8.69
C LEU A 216 3.31 -29.61 9.50
N TYR A 217 2.76 -28.86 10.46
CA TYR A 217 1.58 -29.23 11.22
C TYR A 217 0.38 -29.50 10.31
N GLU A 218 0.15 -28.65 9.31
CA GLU A 218 -0.95 -28.84 8.38
C GLU A 218 -0.77 -30.10 7.52
N GLU A 219 0.46 -30.41 7.09
CA GLU A 219 0.75 -31.64 6.36
C GLU A 219 0.65 -32.88 7.26
N MET A 220 1.14 -32.81 8.49
CA MET A 220 0.95 -33.88 9.50
C MET A 220 -0.53 -34.15 9.75
N LYS A 221 -1.35 -33.11 9.89
CA LYS A 221 -2.80 -33.23 10.08
C LYS A 221 -3.48 -33.93 8.90
N ARG A 222 -3.08 -33.63 7.66
CA ARG A 222 -3.59 -34.32 6.45
C ARG A 222 -3.30 -35.81 6.47
N ARG A 223 -2.20 -36.22 7.12
CA ARG A 223 -1.77 -37.62 7.26
C ARG A 223 -2.29 -38.29 8.53
N GLY A 224 -3.04 -37.58 9.37
CA GLY A 224 -3.53 -38.08 10.66
C GLY A 224 -2.46 -38.18 11.75
N LEU A 225 -1.31 -37.53 11.54
CA LEU A 225 -0.21 -37.42 12.52
C LEU A 225 -0.43 -36.25 13.45
N VAL A 226 -0.04 -36.39 14.70
CA VAL A 226 -0.18 -35.36 15.76
C VAL A 226 1.20 -34.97 16.25
N PRO A 227 1.59 -33.67 16.13
CA PRO A 227 2.85 -33.18 16.67
C PRO A 227 2.97 -33.48 18.18
N GLY A 228 4.15 -33.88 18.64
CA GLY A 228 4.42 -34.23 20.03
C GLY A 228 3.87 -35.57 20.49
N ARG A 229 2.98 -36.20 19.73
CA ARG A 229 2.52 -37.57 19.97
C ARG A 229 3.22 -38.58 19.04
N ASP A 230 3.17 -38.31 17.76
CA ASP A 230 3.71 -39.22 16.74
C ASP A 230 5.12 -38.80 16.32
N ILE A 231 5.35 -37.51 16.10
CA ILE A 231 6.64 -36.92 15.78
C ILE A 231 6.80 -35.64 16.61
N SER A 232 7.93 -35.46 17.28
CA SER A 232 8.27 -34.22 17.99
C SER A 232 8.64 -33.13 16.96
N VAL A 233 8.15 -31.89 17.16
CA VAL A 233 8.45 -30.76 16.26
C VAL A 233 9.08 -29.63 17.06
N LEU A 234 10.22 -29.12 16.56
CA LEU A 234 10.94 -27.97 17.12
C LEU A 234 11.00 -26.87 16.07
N GLY A 235 10.47 -25.68 16.37
CA GLY A 235 10.53 -24.48 15.55
C GLY A 235 11.68 -23.54 15.92
N PHE A 236 11.67 -22.35 15.35
CA PHE A 236 12.58 -21.23 15.62
C PHE A 236 11.82 -19.92 15.45
N ASP A 237 12.10 -18.87 16.21
CA ASP A 237 11.56 -17.52 16.34
C ASP A 237 10.66 -17.30 17.56
N ASP A 238 9.99 -18.31 18.07
CA ASP A 238 9.03 -18.24 19.20
C ASP A 238 7.89 -17.24 18.96
N THR A 239 7.25 -17.35 17.82
CA THR A 239 6.16 -16.47 17.40
C THR A 239 4.89 -16.67 18.22
N ARG A 240 3.99 -15.65 18.23
CA ARG A 240 2.65 -15.78 18.85
C ARG A 240 1.83 -16.91 18.24
N LEU A 241 1.97 -17.14 16.93
CA LEU A 241 1.26 -18.22 16.24
C LEU A 241 1.74 -19.59 16.70
N ALA A 242 3.05 -19.75 16.90
CA ALA A 242 3.65 -20.97 17.43
C ALA A 242 3.10 -21.30 18.85
N ALA A 243 3.04 -20.32 19.71
CA ALA A 243 2.52 -20.49 21.05
C ALA A 243 1.00 -20.85 21.10
N ARG A 244 0.23 -20.41 20.09
CA ARG A 244 -1.22 -20.68 19.94
C ARG A 244 -1.55 -21.89 19.09
N ALA A 245 -0.56 -22.54 18.51
CA ALA A 245 -0.76 -23.75 17.71
C ALA A 245 -1.35 -24.89 18.55
N THR A 246 -1.94 -25.89 17.90
CA THR A 246 -2.49 -27.07 18.60
C THR A 246 -1.82 -28.35 18.08
N PRO A 247 -0.97 -28.99 18.92
CA PRO A 247 -0.47 -28.52 20.24
C PRO A 247 0.44 -27.30 20.13
N PRO A 248 0.63 -26.51 21.23
CA PRO A 248 1.55 -25.37 21.22
C PRO A 248 2.97 -25.78 20.79
N LEU A 249 3.57 -25.05 19.86
CA LEU A 249 4.86 -25.37 19.25
C LEU A 249 6.01 -25.05 20.21
N SER A 250 6.87 -26.02 20.46
CA SER A 250 8.17 -25.81 21.08
C SER A 250 9.09 -25.13 20.07
N SER A 251 9.77 -24.07 20.49
CA SER A 251 10.53 -23.25 19.57
C SER A 251 11.83 -22.75 20.20
N VAL A 252 12.77 -22.31 19.40
CA VAL A 252 13.90 -21.52 19.83
C VAL A 252 13.51 -20.05 19.85
N LYS A 253 13.53 -19.42 21.01
CA LYS A 253 13.24 -18.00 21.16
C LYS A 253 14.40 -17.17 20.63
N ALA A 254 14.11 -16.36 19.63
CA ALA A 254 14.94 -15.30 19.10
C ALA A 254 14.10 -14.02 19.14
N ASP A 255 14.59 -12.95 19.77
CA ASP A 255 13.83 -11.72 19.96
C ASP A 255 14.25 -10.62 18.97
N PRO A 256 13.54 -10.44 17.83
CA PRO A 256 13.95 -9.44 16.84
C PRO A 256 13.81 -8.00 17.33
N MET A 257 12.99 -7.75 18.37
CA MET A 257 12.86 -6.43 18.97
C MET A 257 14.20 -6.00 19.59
N GLU A 258 14.91 -6.94 20.26
CA GLU A 258 16.22 -6.66 20.83
C GLU A 258 17.29 -6.40 19.75
N LEU A 259 17.20 -7.07 18.58
CA LEU A 259 18.05 -6.72 17.43
C LEU A 259 17.87 -5.27 17.01
N GLY A 260 16.61 -4.78 16.93
CA GLY A 260 16.29 -3.39 16.60
C GLY A 260 16.84 -2.40 17.64
N ASN A 261 16.67 -2.70 18.94
CA ASN A 261 17.19 -1.92 20.06
C ASN A 261 18.71 -1.75 19.97
N VAL A 262 19.40 -2.87 19.83
CA VAL A 262 20.87 -2.91 19.77
C VAL A 262 21.38 -2.25 18.50
N ALA A 263 20.78 -2.52 17.35
CA ALA A 263 21.19 -1.93 16.07
C ALA A 263 21.14 -0.40 16.10
N LEU A 264 20.06 0.19 16.64
CA LEU A 264 19.97 1.66 16.74
C LEU A 264 21.04 2.23 17.68
N LYS A 265 21.26 1.61 18.85
CA LYS A 265 22.30 2.02 19.78
C LYS A 265 23.71 1.94 19.15
N MET A 266 24.00 0.87 18.43
CA MET A 266 25.25 0.70 17.69
C MET A 266 25.42 1.76 16.61
N LEU A 267 24.35 2.02 15.83
CA LEU A 267 24.37 3.03 14.78
C LEU A 267 24.63 4.44 15.32
N LEU A 268 24.00 4.82 16.42
CA LEU A 268 24.22 6.12 17.05
C LEU A 268 25.67 6.27 17.53
N ASN A 269 26.24 5.24 18.16
CA ASN A 269 27.65 5.25 18.53
C ASN A 269 28.55 5.43 17.31
N LYS A 270 28.22 4.79 16.18
CA LYS A 270 28.99 4.90 14.93
C LYS A 270 28.87 6.31 14.33
N ILE A 271 27.69 6.94 14.36
CA ILE A 271 27.48 8.32 13.91
C ILE A 271 28.31 9.30 14.78
N GLU A 272 28.41 9.05 16.08
CA GLU A 272 29.22 9.83 17.00
C GLU A 272 30.76 9.55 16.92
N GLY A 273 31.18 8.66 16.01
CA GLY A 273 32.59 8.31 15.78
C GLY A 273 33.18 7.36 16.84
N ARG A 274 32.33 6.70 17.65
CA ARG A 274 32.78 5.68 18.61
C ARG A 274 33.05 4.35 17.88
N SER A 275 33.98 3.58 18.41
CA SER A 275 34.22 2.22 17.91
C SER A 275 33.08 1.29 18.27
N VAL A 276 32.59 0.54 17.30
CA VAL A 276 31.52 -0.44 17.46
C VAL A 276 31.99 -1.78 16.88
N CYS A 277 31.77 -2.86 17.62
CA CYS A 277 32.04 -4.23 17.15
C CYS A 277 30.73 -4.98 16.86
N ASP A 278 30.82 -6.06 16.10
CA ASP A 278 29.75 -6.98 15.86
C ASP A 278 29.16 -7.54 17.15
N MET A 279 27.86 -7.82 17.16
CA MET A 279 27.16 -8.36 18.32
C MET A 279 26.32 -9.57 17.94
N GLU A 280 26.40 -10.61 18.77
CA GLU A 280 25.54 -11.78 18.70
C GLU A 280 24.64 -11.83 19.95
N LEU A 281 23.34 -11.93 19.75
CA LEU A 281 22.34 -12.03 20.83
C LEU A 281 22.02 -13.50 21.09
N PRO A 282 21.94 -13.93 22.37
CA PRO A 282 21.66 -15.33 22.70
C PRO A 282 20.24 -15.73 22.32
N THR A 283 20.10 -16.99 21.92
CA THR A 283 18.80 -17.65 21.71
C THR A 283 18.58 -18.70 22.78
N HIS A 284 17.32 -19.06 23.07
CA HIS A 284 16.94 -19.99 24.13
C HIS A 284 15.85 -20.97 23.67
N PHE A 285 15.96 -22.22 24.09
CA PHE A 285 14.93 -23.22 23.81
C PHE A 285 13.71 -23.03 24.73
N VAL A 286 12.52 -22.97 24.14
CA VAL A 286 11.22 -22.90 24.85
C VAL A 286 10.43 -24.16 24.55
N ARG A 287 10.27 -25.00 25.59
CA ARG A 287 9.51 -26.25 25.49
C ARG A 287 8.01 -25.99 25.60
N ARG A 288 7.23 -26.63 24.71
CA ARG A 288 5.76 -26.64 24.71
C ARG A 288 5.21 -28.04 24.38
N GLY A 289 3.98 -28.11 23.85
CA GLY A 289 3.25 -29.35 23.60
C GLY A 289 3.67 -30.15 22.36
N SER A 290 4.47 -29.59 21.46
CA SER A 290 4.91 -30.26 20.22
C SER A 290 6.04 -31.27 20.40
N ILE A 291 6.60 -31.37 21.59
CA ILE A 291 7.63 -32.36 21.92
C ILE A 291 7.04 -33.38 22.87
N ALA A 292 7.31 -34.65 22.60
CA ALA A 292 6.77 -35.78 23.34
C ALA A 292 6.98 -35.64 24.87
N LYS A 293 5.94 -35.93 25.63
CA LYS A 293 6.02 -35.96 27.10
C LYS A 293 7.00 -37.04 27.51
N VAL A 294 8.06 -36.65 28.16
CA VAL A 294 8.96 -37.59 28.83
C VAL A 294 8.13 -38.30 29.90
N LYS A 295 8.15 -39.62 29.95
CA LYS A 295 7.66 -40.37 31.10
C LYS A 295 8.57 -40.03 32.29
N GLN A 296 8.29 -38.93 32.98
CA GLN A 296 8.96 -38.63 34.23
C GLN A 296 8.60 -39.75 35.22
N LYS A 297 9.58 -40.46 35.70
CA LYS A 297 9.52 -40.98 37.09
C LYS A 297 9.29 -39.72 37.92
N ILE A 298 8.17 -39.69 38.63
CA ILE A 298 7.88 -38.68 39.64
C ILE A 298 9.05 -38.69 40.60
N VAL A 299 10.06 -37.86 40.36
CA VAL A 299 10.99 -37.40 41.35
C VAL A 299 10.13 -36.37 42.11
N THR A 300 9.77 -36.71 43.31
CA THR A 300 9.27 -35.76 44.29
C THR A 300 10.40 -34.80 44.57
N GLU A 301 10.50 -33.75 43.74
CA GLU A 301 11.24 -32.55 44.10
C GLU A 301 10.51 -31.93 45.28
N GLU A 302 11.24 -31.64 46.36
CA GLU A 302 10.71 -30.94 47.52
C GLU A 302 9.96 -29.70 47.04
N ALA A 303 8.68 -29.62 47.41
CA ALA A 303 7.81 -28.52 47.04
C ALA A 303 8.41 -27.21 47.58
N GLY A 304 8.92 -26.36 46.70
CA GLY A 304 9.24 -24.99 47.03
C GLY A 304 7.97 -24.24 47.43
N LYS A 305 8.14 -23.18 48.24
CA LYS A 305 7.01 -22.34 48.63
C LYS A 305 6.31 -21.76 47.37
N ALA A 306 4.95 -21.65 47.40
CA ALA A 306 4.16 -21.17 46.26
C ALA A 306 4.60 -19.82 45.70
N SER A 307 5.15 -18.96 46.56
CA SER A 307 5.70 -17.66 46.08
C SER A 307 6.86 -17.81 45.07
N GLU A 308 7.71 -18.85 45.25
CA GLU A 308 8.82 -19.14 44.32
C GLU A 308 8.29 -19.78 43.02
N LEU A 309 7.26 -20.65 43.16
CA LEU A 309 6.57 -21.24 42.02
C LEU A 309 5.74 -20.20 41.25
N ALA A 310 5.10 -19.27 41.96
CA ALA A 310 4.33 -18.17 41.35
C ALA A 310 5.16 -17.27 40.47
N ASP A 311 6.39 -16.95 40.86
CA ASP A 311 7.29 -16.14 40.05
C ASP A 311 7.67 -16.84 38.74
N ALA A 312 7.94 -18.14 38.80
CA ALA A 312 8.24 -18.95 37.62
C ALA A 312 7.02 -19.05 36.68
N TYR A 313 5.85 -19.38 37.25
CA TYR A 313 4.60 -19.46 36.46
C TYR A 313 4.19 -18.13 35.86
N PHE A 314 4.32 -17.03 36.61
CA PHE A 314 4.05 -15.69 36.09
C PHE A 314 4.98 -15.36 34.93
N GLY A 315 6.26 -15.71 35.07
CA GLY A 315 7.24 -15.52 34.00
C GLY A 315 6.88 -16.26 32.70
N ASP A 316 6.42 -17.49 32.81
CA ASP A 316 5.98 -18.31 31.66
C ASP A 316 4.71 -17.78 31.00
N ILE A 317 3.77 -17.26 31.79
CA ILE A 317 2.48 -16.75 31.29
C ILE A 317 2.60 -15.40 30.61
N TYR A 318 3.43 -14.50 31.15
CA TYR A 318 3.49 -13.08 30.76
C TYR A 318 4.85 -12.62 30.23
N TYR A 319 5.73 -13.51 29.85
CA TYR A 319 7.10 -13.21 29.44
C TYR A 319 7.23 -12.13 28.35
N ARG A 320 6.21 -11.96 27.50
CA ARG A 320 6.20 -11.03 26.36
C ARG A 320 6.03 -9.56 26.75
N TYR A 321 5.64 -9.27 27.99
CA TYR A 321 5.25 -7.92 28.41
C TYR A 321 6.18 -7.33 29.47
N ARG A 322 7.31 -7.99 29.78
CA ARG A 322 8.19 -7.60 30.90
C ARG A 322 8.87 -6.25 30.72
N ASP A 323 9.11 -5.78 29.50
CA ASP A 323 10.00 -4.65 29.21
C ASP A 323 9.37 -3.55 28.33
N GLY A 324 8.07 -3.28 28.39
CA GLY A 324 7.38 -2.31 27.52
C GLY A 324 6.62 -1.19 28.23
N GLU A 325 5.90 -0.37 27.46
CA GLU A 325 5.02 0.73 27.94
C GLU A 325 3.95 0.29 28.95
N GLN A 326 3.79 -1.01 29.16
CA GLN A 326 2.79 -1.62 30.04
C GLN A 326 3.39 -2.18 31.34
N ALA A 327 4.64 -1.84 31.67
CA ALA A 327 5.33 -2.34 32.86
C ALA A 327 4.51 -2.18 34.14
N ASP A 328 3.84 -1.04 34.33
CA ASP A 328 2.98 -0.78 35.50
C ASP A 328 1.76 -1.71 35.56
N VAL A 329 1.18 -2.04 34.41
CA VAL A 329 0.04 -2.97 34.32
C VAL A 329 0.51 -4.38 34.65
N ILE A 330 1.62 -4.80 34.09
CA ILE A 330 2.21 -6.13 34.32
C ILE A 330 2.63 -6.27 35.78
N TYR A 331 3.17 -5.22 36.39
CA TYR A 331 3.51 -5.25 37.82
C TYR A 331 2.25 -5.48 38.71
N ARG A 332 1.16 -4.75 38.47
CA ARG A 332 -0.11 -4.94 39.15
C ARG A 332 -0.71 -6.35 38.93
N LEU A 333 -0.57 -6.83 37.70
CA LEU A 333 -1.01 -8.18 37.35
C LEU A 333 -0.22 -9.25 38.09
N LYS A 334 1.10 -9.06 38.24
CA LYS A 334 1.97 -9.93 39.01
C LYS A 334 1.55 -9.98 40.49
N ASP A 335 1.29 -8.81 41.07
CA ASP A 335 0.88 -8.68 42.47
C ASP A 335 -0.46 -9.41 42.74
N SER A 336 -1.45 -9.22 41.85
CA SER A 336 -2.74 -9.91 41.93
C SER A 336 -2.62 -11.44 41.73
N PHE A 337 -1.69 -11.90 40.90
CA PHE A 337 -1.42 -13.32 40.69
C PHE A 337 -0.78 -13.96 41.92
N ILE A 338 0.24 -13.36 42.51
CA ILE A 338 0.91 -13.82 43.70
C ILE A 338 -0.12 -13.93 44.84
N ARG A 339 -0.90 -12.88 45.03
CA ARG A 339 -1.96 -12.86 46.05
C ARG A 339 -2.98 -13.99 45.89
N LEU A 340 -3.37 -14.30 44.63
CA LEU A 340 -4.26 -15.42 44.34
C LEU A 340 -3.63 -16.76 44.73
N VAL A 341 -2.35 -16.95 44.40
CA VAL A 341 -1.63 -18.20 44.73
C VAL A 341 -1.47 -18.35 46.25
N ASP A 342 -1.10 -17.29 46.96
CA ASP A 342 -0.99 -17.31 48.44
C ASP A 342 -2.31 -17.68 49.12
N LEU A 343 -3.44 -17.16 48.63
CA LEU A 343 -4.78 -17.52 49.16
C LEU A 343 -5.16 -18.96 48.85
N LEU A 344 -4.73 -19.53 47.74
CA LEU A 344 -4.96 -20.94 47.41
C LEU A 344 -4.16 -21.85 48.33
N GLU A 345 -2.93 -21.46 48.68
CA GLU A 345 -2.13 -22.21 49.67
C GLU A 345 -2.70 -22.08 51.11
N GLU A 346 -3.07 -20.86 51.54
CA GLU A 346 -3.75 -20.65 52.81
C GLU A 346 -5.00 -21.52 52.93
N ALA A 347 -5.73 -21.71 51.85
CA ALA A 347 -6.90 -22.58 51.80
C ALA A 347 -6.55 -24.07 51.92
N ALA A 348 -5.34 -24.47 51.52
CA ALA A 348 -4.90 -25.85 51.68
C ALA A 348 -4.59 -26.21 53.15
N GLU A 349 -4.23 -25.22 53.97
CA GLU A 349 -3.96 -25.40 55.39
C GLU A 349 -5.26 -25.64 56.19
N GLY A 350 -5.19 -26.44 57.29
CA GLY A 350 -6.33 -26.72 58.15
C GLY A 350 -7.18 -27.94 57.70
N GLU A 351 -8.23 -28.26 58.49
CA GLU A 351 -9.05 -29.47 58.28
C GLU A 351 -10.26 -29.25 57.37
N GLU A 352 -10.81 -28.01 57.27
CA GLU A 352 -12.00 -27.64 56.50
C GLU A 352 -11.74 -26.38 55.68
N LEU A 353 -12.42 -26.21 54.53
CA LEU A 353 -12.42 -24.99 53.73
C LEU A 353 -13.46 -24.02 54.33
N LEU A 354 -12.99 -22.89 54.88
CA LEU A 354 -13.88 -21.89 55.43
C LEU A 354 -14.56 -21.07 54.34
N SER A 355 -15.85 -20.75 54.51
CA SER A 355 -16.61 -19.96 53.53
C SER A 355 -15.99 -18.58 53.23
N ASN A 356 -15.33 -17.97 54.22
CA ASN A 356 -14.61 -16.71 54.01
C ASN A 356 -13.32 -16.88 53.18
N GLN A 357 -12.64 -18.02 53.25
CA GLN A 357 -11.48 -18.32 52.42
C GLN A 357 -11.91 -18.50 50.96
N ALA A 358 -12.96 -19.29 50.70
CA ALA A 358 -13.52 -19.46 49.37
C ALA A 358 -13.92 -18.12 48.73
N PHE A 359 -14.61 -17.26 49.50
CA PHE A 359 -14.99 -15.90 49.04
C PHE A 359 -13.78 -15.03 48.76
N ARG A 360 -12.73 -15.02 49.59
CA ARG A 360 -11.49 -14.26 49.36
C ARG A 360 -10.79 -14.72 48.09
N ILE A 361 -10.76 -16.00 47.80
CA ILE A 361 -10.18 -16.58 46.58
C ILE A 361 -10.99 -16.13 45.37
N GLU A 362 -12.33 -16.22 45.43
CA GLU A 362 -13.17 -15.75 44.31
C GLU A 362 -12.98 -14.26 43.99
N MET A 363 -12.89 -13.43 45.02
CA MET A 363 -12.57 -11.98 44.86
C MET A 363 -11.18 -11.75 44.27
N ALA A 364 -10.18 -12.53 44.68
CA ALA A 364 -8.83 -12.45 44.13
C ALA A 364 -8.77 -12.88 42.64
N VAL A 365 -9.58 -13.88 42.26
CA VAL A 365 -9.73 -14.26 40.83
C VAL A 365 -10.35 -13.13 40.02
N ASP A 366 -11.41 -12.50 40.55
CA ASP A 366 -12.05 -11.38 39.88
C ASP A 366 -11.10 -10.17 39.73
N GLU A 367 -10.29 -9.87 40.76
CA GLU A 367 -9.25 -8.87 40.75
C GLU A 367 -8.15 -9.21 39.72
N TYR A 368 -7.71 -10.46 39.67
CA TYR A 368 -6.71 -10.94 38.72
C TYR A 368 -7.20 -10.83 37.27
N ILE A 369 -8.46 -11.21 36.99
CA ILE A 369 -9.10 -11.06 35.68
C ILE A 369 -9.20 -9.56 35.31
N ALA A 370 -9.67 -8.70 36.23
CA ALA A 370 -9.80 -7.26 36.04
C ALA A 370 -8.45 -6.57 35.83
N SER A 371 -7.36 -7.11 36.41
CA SER A 371 -5.99 -6.60 36.17
C SER A 371 -5.48 -6.87 34.74
N GLY A 372 -6.22 -7.64 33.93
CA GLY A 372 -5.85 -7.97 32.56
C GLY A 372 -5.26 -9.36 32.36
N ALA A 373 -5.50 -10.31 33.29
CA ALA A 373 -5.00 -11.68 33.22
C ALA A 373 -5.31 -12.36 31.89
N ILE A 374 -6.54 -12.19 31.39
CA ILE A 374 -6.95 -12.73 30.08
C ILE A 374 -6.44 -11.88 28.91
N THR A 375 -6.23 -10.58 29.15
CA THR A 375 -5.79 -9.63 28.11
C THR A 375 -4.34 -9.84 27.69
N TYR A 376 -3.49 -10.13 28.66
CA TYR A 376 -2.03 -10.22 28.43
C TYR A 376 -1.51 -11.66 28.45
N ALA A 377 -2.32 -12.65 28.84
CA ALA A 377 -1.92 -14.03 28.88
C ALA A 377 -1.98 -14.72 27.51
N ASP A 378 -1.06 -15.65 27.30
CA ASP A 378 -1.24 -16.74 26.35
C ASP A 378 -2.06 -17.86 27.01
N MET A 379 -3.26 -18.12 26.49
CA MET A 379 -4.18 -19.09 27.09
C MET A 379 -3.67 -20.53 27.00
N GLY A 380 -2.83 -20.85 26.01
CA GLY A 380 -2.16 -22.13 25.87
C GLY A 380 -1.14 -22.37 26.99
N VAL A 381 -0.70 -21.32 27.67
CA VAL A 381 0.23 -21.37 28.82
C VAL A 381 -0.51 -21.14 30.12
N LEU A 382 -1.47 -20.22 30.19
CA LEU A 382 -2.22 -19.89 31.40
C LEU A 382 -2.95 -21.10 31.98
N ILE A 383 -3.79 -21.78 31.20
CA ILE A 383 -4.60 -22.90 31.69
C ILE A 383 -3.75 -24.08 32.20
N PRO A 384 -2.73 -24.57 31.43
CA PRO A 384 -1.86 -25.63 31.93
C PRO A 384 -1.10 -25.26 33.22
N ASN A 385 -0.68 -24.00 33.39
CA ASN A 385 -0.01 -23.57 34.61
C ASN A 385 -0.97 -23.49 35.80
N PHE A 386 -2.20 -23.00 35.62
CA PHE A 386 -3.22 -23.09 36.65
C PHE A 386 -3.56 -24.54 37.01
N GLN A 387 -3.59 -25.47 36.06
CA GLN A 387 -3.79 -26.90 36.33
C GLN A 387 -2.68 -27.44 37.22
N LYS A 388 -1.43 -27.03 37.04
CA LYS A 388 -0.33 -27.45 37.92
C LYS A 388 -0.49 -26.88 39.32
N ILE A 389 -0.74 -25.55 39.44
CA ILE A 389 -0.97 -24.91 40.76
C ILE A 389 -2.09 -25.60 41.50
N PHE A 390 -3.24 -25.87 40.87
CA PHE A 390 -4.35 -26.54 41.48
C PHE A 390 -4.02 -27.99 41.87
N HIS A 391 -3.26 -28.70 41.06
CA HIS A 391 -2.80 -30.04 41.37
C HIS A 391 -1.87 -30.06 42.61
N ASP A 392 -0.95 -29.09 42.68
CA ASP A 392 -0.01 -28.98 43.81
C ASP A 392 -0.75 -28.65 45.11
N VAL A 393 -1.67 -27.67 45.07
CA VAL A 393 -2.55 -27.31 46.20
C VAL A 393 -3.42 -28.50 46.62
N GLU A 394 -4.08 -29.20 45.69
CA GLU A 394 -4.90 -30.39 46.00
C GLU A 394 -4.10 -31.53 46.62
N SER A 395 -2.89 -31.73 46.09
CA SER A 395 -2.01 -32.83 46.54
C SER A 395 -1.50 -32.64 47.98
N SER A 396 -1.44 -31.40 48.46
CA SER A 396 -1.05 -31.06 49.85
C SER A 396 -2.14 -31.38 50.89
N VAL A 397 -3.41 -31.55 50.46
CA VAL A 397 -4.56 -31.76 51.32
C VAL A 397 -4.84 -33.25 51.53
N SER A 398 -4.75 -33.72 52.80
CA SER A 398 -5.00 -35.11 53.15
C SER A 398 -6.50 -35.44 53.37
N ASN A 399 -7.30 -34.46 53.77
CA ASN A 399 -8.73 -34.61 53.99
C ASN A 399 -9.50 -34.72 52.68
N ILE A 400 -10.24 -35.83 52.49
CA ILE A 400 -10.98 -36.13 51.25
C ILE A 400 -12.13 -35.14 51.04
N GLU A 401 -12.83 -34.74 52.09
CA GLU A 401 -13.98 -33.83 52.02
C GLU A 401 -13.52 -32.43 51.58
N LYS A 402 -12.51 -31.90 52.24
CA LYS A 402 -11.87 -30.65 51.89
C LYS A 402 -11.28 -30.67 50.44
N ARG A 403 -10.71 -31.79 50.02
CA ARG A 403 -10.23 -31.98 48.66
C ARG A 403 -11.35 -31.87 47.62
N CYS A 404 -12.55 -32.42 47.96
CA CYS A 404 -13.72 -32.27 47.08
C CYS A 404 -14.22 -30.83 47.02
N GLU A 405 -14.22 -30.09 48.12
CA GLU A 405 -14.58 -28.66 48.15
C GLU A 405 -13.60 -27.80 47.35
N LEU A 406 -12.30 -28.05 47.49
CA LEU A 406 -11.27 -27.38 46.66
C LEU A 406 -11.44 -27.66 45.17
N LYS A 407 -11.77 -28.91 44.80
CA LYS A 407 -12.08 -29.23 43.39
C LYS A 407 -13.27 -28.44 42.84
N GLN A 408 -14.31 -28.27 43.65
CA GLN A 408 -15.47 -27.47 43.29
C GLN A 408 -15.09 -26.00 43.14
N LEU A 409 -14.28 -25.46 44.05
CA LEU A 409 -13.75 -24.10 43.96
C LEU A 409 -12.90 -23.91 42.69
N PHE A 410 -12.01 -24.85 42.36
CA PHE A 410 -11.20 -24.79 41.14
C PHE A 410 -12.05 -24.86 39.87
N ALA A 411 -13.12 -25.69 39.87
CA ALA A 411 -14.06 -25.71 38.77
C ALA A 411 -14.75 -24.34 38.57
N ASN A 412 -15.14 -23.68 39.66
CA ASN A 412 -15.71 -22.34 39.61
C ASN A 412 -14.71 -21.30 39.06
N ILE A 413 -13.44 -21.37 39.45
CA ILE A 413 -12.38 -20.50 38.95
C ILE A 413 -12.21 -20.69 37.44
N TYR A 414 -12.18 -21.94 36.94
CA TYR A 414 -12.13 -22.21 35.52
C TYR A 414 -13.35 -21.65 34.76
N CYS A 415 -14.56 -21.81 35.33
CA CYS A 415 -15.77 -21.23 34.75
C CYS A 415 -15.66 -19.71 34.63
N LYS A 416 -15.18 -19.00 35.67
CA LYS A 416 -14.97 -17.56 35.64
C LYS A 416 -13.94 -17.15 34.58
N MET A 417 -12.82 -17.88 34.48
CA MET A 417 -11.81 -17.61 33.43
C MET A 417 -12.36 -17.84 32.04
N LEU A 418 -13.12 -18.91 31.82
CA LEU A 418 -13.75 -19.18 30.51
C LEU A 418 -14.79 -18.12 30.16
N GLN A 419 -15.59 -17.65 31.11
CA GLN A 419 -16.53 -16.53 30.88
C GLN A 419 -15.79 -15.24 30.52
N ALA A 420 -14.69 -14.93 31.21
CA ALA A 420 -13.87 -13.78 30.89
C ALA A 420 -13.24 -13.88 29.49
N MET A 421 -12.85 -15.07 29.07
CA MET A 421 -12.39 -15.36 27.70
C MET A 421 -13.48 -15.15 26.65
N ASP A 422 -14.68 -15.67 26.93
CA ASP A 422 -15.82 -15.55 26.01
C ASP A 422 -16.22 -14.08 25.83
N ASN A 423 -16.29 -13.31 26.92
CA ASN A 423 -16.55 -11.88 26.89
C ASN A 423 -15.51 -11.14 26.05
N ARG A 424 -14.23 -11.46 26.26
CA ARG A 424 -13.15 -10.86 25.47
C ARG A 424 -13.24 -11.23 24.00
N TRP A 425 -13.54 -12.49 23.69
CA TRP A 425 -13.71 -12.93 22.31
C TRP A 425 -14.85 -12.19 21.63
N GLY A 426 -15.94 -11.94 22.36
CA GLY A 426 -17.05 -11.09 21.91
C GLY A 426 -16.58 -9.65 21.60
N GLU A 427 -15.81 -9.03 22.50
CA GLU A 427 -15.23 -7.70 22.32
C GLU A 427 -14.27 -7.63 21.11
N ASP A 428 -13.39 -8.64 20.97
CA ASP A 428 -12.46 -8.76 19.84
C ASP A 428 -13.22 -8.93 18.51
N MET A 429 -14.34 -9.68 18.52
CA MET A 429 -15.19 -9.88 17.35
C MET A 429 -15.92 -8.60 16.96
N GLU A 430 -16.48 -7.88 17.93
CA GLU A 430 -17.10 -6.57 17.68
C GLU A 430 -16.06 -5.55 17.16
N TYR A 431 -14.86 -5.58 17.72
CA TYR A 431 -13.76 -4.74 17.24
C TYR A 431 -13.43 -5.05 15.79
N LYS A 432 -13.29 -6.34 15.42
CA LYS A 432 -13.04 -6.77 14.04
C LYS A 432 -14.16 -6.37 13.08
N ILE A 433 -15.43 -6.49 13.50
CA ILE A 433 -16.58 -6.06 12.69
C ILE A 433 -16.52 -4.54 12.44
N ARG A 434 -16.20 -3.76 13.48
CA ARG A 434 -16.02 -2.30 13.34
C ARG A 434 -14.86 -1.96 12.41
N GLU A 435 -13.75 -2.66 12.53
CA GLU A 435 -12.56 -2.48 11.69
C GLU A 435 -12.84 -2.83 10.22
N ASP A 436 -13.50 -3.96 9.95
CA ASP A 436 -13.96 -4.35 8.61
C ASP A 436 -14.90 -3.29 8.01
N HIS A 437 -15.81 -2.74 8.81
CA HIS A 437 -16.67 -1.65 8.38
C HIS A 437 -15.87 -0.38 8.03
N GLN A 438 -14.90 0.02 8.85
CA GLN A 438 -14.02 1.16 8.57
C GLN A 438 -13.19 0.95 7.31
N THR A 439 -12.67 -0.27 7.10
CA THR A 439 -11.96 -0.66 5.90
C THR A 439 -12.82 -0.50 4.64
N LYS A 440 -14.07 -0.98 4.68
CA LYS A 440 -15.03 -0.84 3.58
C LYS A 440 -15.39 0.61 3.29
N LEU A 441 -15.55 1.44 4.33
CA LEU A 441 -15.76 2.88 4.19
C LEU A 441 -14.54 3.56 3.55
N PHE A 442 -13.34 3.22 3.99
CA PHE A 442 -12.10 3.74 3.44
C PHE A 442 -11.96 3.42 1.96
N VAL A 443 -12.20 2.16 1.55
CA VAL A 443 -12.19 1.74 0.14
C VAL A 443 -13.17 2.57 -0.69
N ARG A 444 -14.41 2.69 -0.22
CA ARG A 444 -15.45 3.45 -0.92
C ARG A 444 -15.07 4.91 -1.10
N GLU A 445 -14.62 5.56 -0.05
CA GLU A 445 -14.38 7.00 -0.05
C GLU A 445 -13.10 7.41 -0.76
N THR A 446 -12.07 6.54 -0.76
CA THR A 446 -10.84 6.79 -1.52
C THR A 446 -11.00 6.65 -3.03
N LEU A 447 -12.15 6.16 -3.52
CA LEU A 447 -12.48 6.04 -4.94
C LEU A 447 -13.58 7.01 -5.40
N LEU A 448 -14.21 7.75 -4.48
CA LEU A 448 -15.28 8.70 -4.79
C LEU A 448 -14.74 10.11 -5.10
N PHE A 449 -13.94 10.24 -6.14
CA PHE A 449 -13.45 11.52 -6.61
C PHE A 449 -14.33 12.04 -7.76
N GLU A 450 -14.91 13.22 -7.60
CA GLU A 450 -15.67 13.89 -8.67
C GLU A 450 -14.74 14.62 -9.66
N LYS A 451 -13.57 15.06 -9.18
CA LYS A 451 -12.60 15.83 -9.97
C LYS A 451 -11.17 15.42 -9.68
N GLY A 452 -10.33 15.48 -10.71
CA GLY A 452 -8.89 15.25 -10.60
C GLY A 452 -8.10 16.47 -10.11
N ASN A 453 -8.43 17.04 -8.95
CA ASN A 453 -7.78 18.23 -8.43
C ASN A 453 -6.90 17.96 -7.18
N ASP A 454 -6.24 18.99 -6.66
CA ASP A 454 -5.34 18.84 -5.51
C ASP A 454 -6.10 18.52 -4.20
N LEU A 455 -7.39 18.87 -4.08
CA LEU A 455 -8.23 18.52 -2.95
C LEU A 455 -8.45 16.99 -2.84
N SER A 456 -8.48 16.28 -3.97
CA SER A 456 -8.63 14.83 -4.01
C SER A 456 -7.51 14.11 -3.28
N TYR A 457 -6.27 14.62 -3.28
CA TYR A 457 -5.17 14.06 -2.49
C TYR A 457 -5.38 14.26 -0.97
N ALA A 458 -5.97 15.38 -0.54
CA ALA A 458 -6.32 15.57 0.86
C ALA A 458 -7.46 14.62 1.29
N MET A 459 -8.45 14.40 0.42
CA MET A 459 -9.51 13.41 0.64
C MET A 459 -8.94 11.98 0.75
N MET A 460 -7.96 11.64 -0.09
CA MET A 460 -7.29 10.34 -0.10
C MET A 460 -6.68 9.98 1.26
N ILE A 461 -6.04 10.93 1.94
CA ILE A 461 -5.38 10.70 3.24
C ILE A 461 -6.25 11.08 4.44
N GLY A 462 -7.34 11.80 4.25
CA GLY A 462 -8.20 12.29 5.33
C GLY A 462 -8.82 11.20 6.20
N ARG A 463 -8.92 9.98 5.67
CA ARG A 463 -9.48 8.83 6.37
C ARG A 463 -8.46 7.91 7.05
N LEU A 464 -7.17 8.23 6.99
CA LEU A 464 -6.14 7.40 7.64
C LEU A 464 -6.22 7.39 9.18
N GLN A 465 -7.05 8.25 9.78
CA GLN A 465 -7.23 8.34 11.23
C GLN A 465 -7.70 7.03 11.87
N TRP A 466 -8.51 6.20 11.18
CA TRP A 466 -8.95 4.91 11.73
C TRP A 466 -7.80 3.93 11.96
N LEU A 467 -6.67 4.14 11.28
CA LEU A 467 -5.41 3.43 11.49
C LEU A 467 -4.54 4.04 12.60
N GLY A 468 -5.03 5.07 13.29
CA GLY A 468 -4.26 5.81 14.29
C GLY A 468 -3.25 6.79 13.69
N VAL A 469 -3.24 6.98 12.37
CA VAL A 469 -2.36 7.92 11.68
C VAL A 469 -2.83 9.34 11.93
N LYS A 470 -1.98 10.15 12.56
CA LYS A 470 -2.23 11.56 12.83
C LYS A 470 -1.57 12.47 11.79
N ASN A 471 -0.46 12.02 11.22
CA ASN A 471 0.30 12.78 10.24
C ASN A 471 0.62 11.92 9.02
N ALA A 472 0.39 12.49 7.83
CA ALA A 472 0.75 11.87 6.56
C ALA A 472 0.99 12.93 5.49
N MET A 473 1.92 12.69 4.58
CA MET A 473 2.28 13.57 3.47
C MET A 473 2.20 12.82 2.16
N VAL A 474 1.55 13.40 1.15
CA VAL A 474 1.45 12.82 -0.19
C VAL A 474 2.35 13.61 -1.14
N TYR A 475 3.38 12.94 -1.63
CA TYR A 475 4.31 13.46 -2.62
C TYR A 475 4.03 12.82 -3.97
N ILE A 476 3.77 13.63 -4.98
CA ILE A 476 3.54 13.18 -6.36
C ILE A 476 4.71 13.60 -7.24
N PHE A 477 5.16 12.72 -8.11
CA PHE A 477 6.22 13.00 -9.07
C PHE A 477 5.78 14.06 -10.08
N PRO A 478 6.73 14.85 -10.65
CA PRO A 478 6.44 15.80 -11.71
C PRO A 478 5.75 15.16 -12.92
N GLU A 479 6.18 13.96 -13.25
CA GLU A 479 5.64 13.10 -14.30
C GLU A 479 5.55 11.66 -13.80
N ILE A 480 4.66 10.87 -14.38
CA ILE A 480 4.56 9.44 -14.09
C ILE A 480 5.85 8.78 -14.57
N ILE A 481 6.48 8.00 -13.69
CA ILE A 481 7.73 7.30 -14.01
C ILE A 481 7.38 5.85 -14.36
N SER A 482 7.64 5.44 -15.61
CA SER A 482 7.62 4.01 -15.96
C SER A 482 8.92 3.37 -15.49
N HIS A 483 8.82 2.35 -14.63
CA HIS A 483 9.97 1.69 -14.03
C HIS A 483 9.83 0.18 -14.13
N LEU A 484 10.83 -0.47 -14.71
CA LEU A 484 10.89 -1.92 -14.91
C LEU A 484 11.82 -2.58 -13.88
N ALA A 485 11.58 -3.87 -13.57
CA ALA A 485 12.22 -4.60 -12.49
C ALA A 485 13.77 -4.63 -12.51
N ARG A 486 14.38 -4.42 -13.66
CA ARG A 486 15.86 -4.46 -13.81
C ARG A 486 16.49 -3.09 -14.01
N GLU A 487 15.69 -2.04 -13.97
CA GLU A 487 16.16 -0.68 -14.15
C GLU A 487 16.50 -0.05 -12.80
N SER A 488 17.49 0.84 -12.78
CA SER A 488 17.80 1.63 -11.60
C SER A 488 16.80 2.78 -11.47
N PHE A 489 16.11 2.86 -10.34
CA PHE A 489 15.24 3.99 -10.03
C PHE A 489 16.04 5.20 -9.57
N VAL A 490 15.73 6.37 -10.11
CA VAL A 490 16.31 7.65 -9.69
C VAL A 490 15.19 8.56 -9.20
N ILE A 491 15.33 9.05 -7.97
CA ILE A 491 14.37 9.99 -7.38
C ILE A 491 14.45 11.31 -8.17
N PRO A 492 13.32 11.87 -8.63
CA PRO A 492 13.30 13.21 -9.26
C PRO A 492 13.90 14.29 -8.35
N ASP A 493 14.49 15.33 -8.90
CA ASP A 493 15.12 16.42 -8.13
C ASP A 493 14.16 17.13 -7.19
N TYR A 494 12.87 17.11 -7.53
CA TYR A 494 11.80 17.63 -6.70
C TYR A 494 10.52 16.80 -6.86
N LEU A 495 9.68 16.84 -5.83
CA LEU A 495 8.36 16.24 -5.80
C LEU A 495 7.32 17.31 -5.45
N TYR A 496 6.05 17.05 -5.76
CA TYR A 496 4.97 17.92 -5.37
C TYR A 496 4.26 17.40 -4.11
N LEU A 497 4.41 18.08 -2.98
CA LEU A 497 3.62 17.84 -1.78
C LEU A 497 2.18 18.31 -2.03
N LYS A 498 1.27 17.39 -2.31
CA LYS A 498 -0.12 17.68 -2.67
C LYS A 498 -1.02 17.86 -1.48
N ALA A 499 -0.83 17.05 -0.45
CA ALA A 499 -1.64 17.06 0.75
C ALA A 499 -0.82 16.70 1.99
N TYR A 500 -1.24 17.23 3.12
CA TYR A 500 -0.70 16.96 4.45
C TYR A 500 -1.85 16.67 5.42
N LEU A 501 -1.81 15.52 6.07
CA LEU A 501 -2.62 15.20 7.24
C LEU A 501 -1.84 15.68 8.47
N LYS A 502 -2.33 16.72 9.14
CA LYS A 502 -1.71 17.28 10.34
C LYS A 502 -2.62 17.08 11.54
N ASP A 503 -2.15 16.37 12.55
CA ASP A 503 -2.93 16.05 13.77
C ASP A 503 -4.34 15.50 13.45
N GLY A 504 -4.43 14.70 12.38
CA GLY A 504 -5.68 14.12 11.90
C GLY A 504 -6.51 15.02 10.97
N VAL A 505 -6.09 16.24 10.68
CA VAL A 505 -6.79 17.16 9.76
C VAL A 505 -6.09 17.17 8.40
N ALA A 506 -6.80 16.77 7.34
CA ALA A 506 -6.27 16.77 5.98
C ALA A 506 -6.32 18.18 5.36
N ILE A 507 -5.18 18.62 4.85
CA ILE A 507 -4.97 19.95 4.27
C ILE A 507 -4.42 19.77 2.85
N SER A 508 -5.05 20.42 1.87
CA SER A 508 -4.50 20.54 0.51
C SER A 508 -3.45 21.66 0.48
N ILE A 509 -2.30 21.38 -0.12
CA ILE A 509 -1.19 22.35 -0.18
C ILE A 509 -1.38 23.31 -1.37
N PRO A 510 -1.31 24.64 -1.17
CA PRO A 510 -1.39 25.60 -2.25
C PRO A 510 -0.31 25.40 -3.31
N LYS A 511 -0.64 25.53 -4.58
CA LYS A 511 0.25 25.25 -5.73
C LYS A 511 1.65 25.86 -5.60
N LEU A 512 1.75 27.08 -5.09
CA LEU A 512 3.02 27.80 -4.89
C LEU A 512 3.95 27.17 -3.85
N ARG A 513 3.42 26.33 -2.93
CA ARG A 513 4.17 25.68 -1.85
C ARG A 513 4.34 24.17 -2.06
N GLN A 514 3.84 23.62 -3.17
CA GLN A 514 3.86 22.17 -3.41
C GLN A 514 5.25 21.64 -3.76
N LYS A 515 6.08 22.44 -4.45
CA LYS A 515 7.38 22.00 -4.93
C LYS A 515 8.36 21.83 -3.77
N VAL A 516 8.78 20.59 -3.52
CA VAL A 516 9.71 20.21 -2.46
C VAL A 516 10.91 19.51 -3.09
N SER A 517 12.12 19.95 -2.78
CA SER A 517 13.35 19.28 -3.20
C SER A 517 13.41 17.86 -2.61
N ARG A 518 13.92 16.88 -3.37
CA ARG A 518 14.16 15.51 -2.87
C ARG A 518 15.00 15.48 -1.59
N ASN A 519 15.86 16.47 -1.38
CA ASN A 519 16.71 16.57 -0.20
C ASN A 519 15.99 17.10 1.05
N MET A 520 14.71 17.46 0.95
CA MET A 520 13.91 18.08 2.03
C MET A 520 12.59 17.35 2.28
N LEU A 521 12.51 16.06 1.96
CA LEU A 521 11.24 15.31 2.02
C LEU A 521 10.76 15.05 3.44
N PHE A 522 11.66 14.72 4.37
CA PHE A 522 11.31 14.38 5.75
C PHE A 522 11.11 15.61 6.63
N ARG A 523 11.87 16.67 6.39
CA ARG A 523 11.77 17.95 7.06
C ARG A 523 11.71 19.05 6.01
N ASN A 524 10.53 19.56 5.77
CA ASN A 524 10.26 20.61 4.79
C ASN A 524 9.61 21.83 5.48
N ASN A 525 9.36 22.90 4.74
CA ASN A 525 8.81 24.16 5.25
C ASN A 525 7.32 24.06 5.70
N VAL A 526 6.69 22.90 5.56
CA VAL A 526 5.28 22.66 5.92
C VAL A 526 5.18 21.90 7.26
N VAL A 527 6.19 21.07 7.55
CA VAL A 527 6.25 20.27 8.78
C VAL A 527 6.90 21.07 9.90
N ASP A 528 6.33 21.02 11.10
CA ASP A 528 6.93 21.62 12.30
C ASP A 528 8.33 21.02 12.54
N PRO A 529 9.40 21.84 12.57
CA PRO A 529 10.76 21.34 12.81
C PRO A 529 10.94 20.65 14.17
N ALA A 530 10.11 21.02 15.16
CA ALA A 530 10.15 20.43 16.50
C ALA A 530 9.45 19.06 16.58
N ARG A 531 8.66 18.70 15.56
CA ARG A 531 7.93 17.44 15.55
C ARG A 531 8.90 16.26 15.52
N ARG A 532 8.75 15.34 16.48
CA ARG A 532 9.37 14.03 16.45
C ARG A 532 8.52 13.10 15.58
N PHE A 533 9.16 12.24 14.79
CA PHE A 533 8.43 11.31 13.95
C PHE A 533 9.04 9.89 13.93
N PHE A 534 8.15 8.93 13.85
CA PHE A 534 8.42 7.55 13.49
C PHE A 534 7.47 7.22 12.35
N GLU A 535 7.99 7.30 11.14
CA GLU A 535 7.18 7.27 9.91
C GLU A 535 7.58 6.12 9.00
N VAL A 536 6.64 5.70 8.16
CA VAL A 536 6.88 4.79 7.05
C VAL A 536 6.65 5.51 5.73
N MET A 537 7.49 5.22 4.76
CA MET A 537 7.31 5.64 3.38
C MET A 537 6.69 4.49 2.59
N LEU A 538 5.62 4.74 1.84
CA LEU A 538 4.94 3.77 1.00
C LEU A 538 4.92 4.27 -0.46
N PRO A 539 5.16 3.40 -1.46
CA PRO A 539 5.14 3.79 -2.87
C PRO A 539 3.71 3.88 -3.38
N LEU A 540 3.46 4.81 -4.29
CA LEU A 540 2.22 4.91 -5.04
C LEU A 540 2.48 4.46 -6.48
N TYR A 541 1.97 3.29 -6.86
CA TYR A 541 2.23 2.70 -8.18
C TYR A 541 1.04 1.91 -8.71
N SER A 542 1.01 1.72 -10.03
CA SER A 542 0.10 0.78 -10.68
C SER A 542 0.84 0.13 -11.84
N ASN A 543 1.07 -1.15 -11.76
CA ASN A 543 1.94 -1.90 -12.65
C ASN A 543 3.36 -1.29 -12.67
N GLU A 544 3.88 -0.97 -13.87
CA GLU A 544 5.17 -0.30 -14.07
C GLU A 544 5.17 1.20 -13.74
N ASN A 545 4.01 1.82 -13.55
CA ASN A 545 3.89 3.26 -13.38
C ASN A 545 3.94 3.68 -11.92
N LEU A 546 4.93 4.50 -11.58
CA LEU A 546 5.08 5.15 -10.28
C LEU A 546 4.51 6.56 -10.33
N TYR A 547 3.62 6.88 -9.38
CA TYR A 547 2.98 8.19 -9.25
C TYR A 547 3.65 9.08 -8.21
N GLY A 548 4.22 8.48 -7.17
CA GLY A 548 4.81 9.20 -6.05
C GLY A 548 5.00 8.33 -4.82
N VAL A 549 5.03 8.95 -3.63
CA VAL A 549 5.16 8.29 -2.34
C VAL A 549 4.24 8.93 -1.30
N VAL A 550 3.84 8.14 -0.31
CA VAL A 550 3.18 8.62 0.91
C VAL A 550 4.10 8.36 2.09
N LEU A 551 4.33 9.39 2.89
CA LEU A 551 5.04 9.32 4.16
C LEU A 551 3.98 9.48 5.27
N MET A 552 3.93 8.58 6.26
CA MET A 552 2.91 8.62 7.32
C MET A 552 3.42 8.04 8.63
N ASP A 553 2.77 8.41 9.73
CA ASP A 553 3.04 7.81 11.04
C ASP A 553 2.95 6.28 10.95
N LEU A 554 3.94 5.57 11.47
CA LEU A 554 3.95 4.11 11.53
C LEU A 554 3.29 3.64 12.83
N THR A 555 2.09 3.11 12.71
CA THR A 555 1.29 2.58 13.82
C THR A 555 1.16 1.06 13.70
N GLU A 556 0.71 0.39 14.77
CA GLU A 556 0.42 -1.06 14.74
C GLU A 556 -0.54 -1.42 13.60
N LYS A 557 -1.59 -0.63 13.41
CA LYS A 557 -2.56 -0.88 12.34
C LYS A 557 -1.99 -0.66 10.94
N VAL A 558 -1.01 0.22 10.79
CA VAL A 558 -0.30 0.40 9.52
C VAL A 558 0.58 -0.81 9.21
N PHE A 559 1.20 -1.43 10.21
CA PHE A 559 1.88 -2.71 10.01
C PHE A 559 0.93 -3.82 9.55
N GLU A 560 -0.23 -3.95 10.20
CA GLU A 560 -1.23 -4.98 9.87
C GLU A 560 -1.87 -4.81 8.48
N ASN A 561 -1.91 -3.56 7.98
CA ASN A 561 -2.61 -3.20 6.74
C ASN A 561 -1.70 -2.63 5.65
N GLY A 562 -0.38 -2.77 5.75
CA GLY A 562 0.57 -2.06 4.89
C GLY A 562 0.38 -2.29 3.39
N GLU A 563 0.23 -3.54 2.94
CA GLU A 563 0.00 -3.88 1.53
C GLU A 563 -1.36 -3.42 1.03
N PHE A 564 -2.41 -3.59 1.84
CA PHE A 564 -3.73 -3.08 1.55
C PHE A 564 -3.72 -1.56 1.35
N LEU A 565 -3.00 -0.82 2.23
CA LEU A 565 -2.85 0.63 2.13
C LEU A 565 -2.16 1.04 0.83
N VAL A 566 -1.05 0.40 0.47
CA VAL A 566 -0.36 0.69 -0.78
C VAL A 566 -1.28 0.48 -1.98
N ASN A 567 -1.98 -0.65 -2.04
CA ASN A 567 -2.90 -0.96 -3.13
C ASN A 567 -4.04 0.06 -3.22
N GLN A 568 -4.62 0.44 -2.09
CA GLN A 568 -5.74 1.36 -2.04
C GLN A 568 -5.33 2.80 -2.37
N LEU A 569 -4.23 3.30 -1.77
CA LEU A 569 -3.72 4.65 -2.03
C LEU A 569 -3.17 4.78 -3.46
N SER A 570 -2.55 3.74 -3.99
CA SER A 570 -2.11 3.68 -5.39
C SER A 570 -3.27 3.73 -6.36
N SER A 571 -4.35 2.99 -6.08
CA SER A 571 -5.59 3.03 -6.87
C SER A 571 -6.23 4.41 -6.85
N ALA A 572 -6.24 5.07 -5.68
CA ALA A 572 -6.71 6.44 -5.53
C ALA A 572 -5.86 7.43 -6.34
N ALA A 573 -4.53 7.35 -6.25
CA ALA A 573 -3.61 8.20 -7.01
C ALA A 573 -3.79 8.03 -8.52
N LYS A 574 -3.93 6.78 -9.00
CA LYS A 574 -4.23 6.47 -10.40
C LYS A 574 -5.58 7.08 -10.85
N MET A 575 -6.62 6.95 -10.02
CA MET A 575 -7.94 7.51 -10.33
C MET A 575 -7.87 9.03 -10.47
N ILE A 576 -7.19 9.71 -9.53
CA ILE A 576 -6.99 11.17 -9.58
C ILE A 576 -6.25 11.57 -10.86
N ASP A 577 -5.24 10.83 -11.28
CA ASP A 577 -4.48 11.09 -12.52
C ASP A 577 -5.35 10.87 -13.76
N LEU A 578 -6.14 9.80 -13.82
CA LEU A 578 -7.08 9.53 -14.89
C LEU A 578 -8.14 10.63 -15.05
N LEU A 579 -8.68 11.12 -13.92
CA LEU A 579 -9.65 12.23 -13.93
C LEU A 579 -9.01 13.51 -14.47
N LYS A 580 -7.79 13.86 -14.03
CA LYS A 580 -7.04 15.01 -14.56
C LYS A 580 -6.78 14.90 -16.06
N THR A 581 -6.40 13.73 -16.52
CA THR A 581 -6.14 13.47 -17.93
C THR A 581 -7.41 13.57 -18.75
N ASN A 582 -8.52 13.02 -18.24
CA ASN A 582 -9.82 13.09 -18.90
C ASN A 582 -10.33 14.54 -19.02
N GLU A 583 -10.23 15.34 -17.95
CA GLU A 583 -10.56 16.77 -17.97
C GLU A 583 -9.77 17.53 -19.04
N LYS A 584 -8.44 17.28 -19.13
CA LYS A 584 -7.58 17.90 -20.17
C LYS A 584 -7.97 17.48 -21.59
N VAL A 585 -8.30 16.19 -21.79
CA VAL A 585 -8.72 15.68 -23.10
C VAL A 585 -10.07 16.28 -23.49
N GLN A 586 -11.01 16.37 -22.57
CA GLN A 586 -12.32 16.97 -22.78
C GLN A 586 -12.18 18.45 -23.17
N GLN A 587 -11.37 19.23 -22.44
CA GLN A 587 -11.11 20.63 -22.78
C GLN A 587 -10.53 20.79 -24.18
N LYS A 588 -9.52 19.98 -24.55
CA LYS A 588 -8.93 20.01 -25.90
C LYS A 588 -9.95 19.64 -26.98
N LEU A 589 -10.84 18.69 -26.68
CA LEU A 589 -11.90 18.30 -27.61
C LEU A 589 -12.89 19.45 -27.83
N GLU A 590 -13.29 20.14 -26.77
CA GLU A 590 -14.19 21.31 -26.84
C GLU A 590 -13.56 22.44 -27.65
N GLU A 591 -12.26 22.76 -27.43
CA GLU A 591 -11.50 23.73 -28.21
C GLU A 591 -11.44 23.33 -29.68
N SER A 592 -11.17 22.07 -29.99
CA SER A 592 -11.11 21.56 -31.38
C SER A 592 -12.48 21.63 -32.09
N LEU A 593 -13.55 21.30 -31.36
CA LEU A 593 -14.93 21.39 -31.88
C LEU A 593 -15.32 22.83 -32.17
N ALA A 594 -14.90 23.80 -31.36
CA ALA A 594 -15.15 25.21 -31.59
C ALA A 594 -14.47 25.67 -32.91
N VAL A 595 -13.18 25.34 -33.09
CA VAL A 595 -12.44 25.65 -34.33
C VAL A 595 -13.04 24.99 -35.56
N LEU A 596 -13.47 23.72 -35.44
CA LEU A 596 -14.13 23.02 -36.56
C LEU A 596 -15.46 23.68 -36.94
N LYS A 597 -16.26 24.13 -35.96
CA LYS A 597 -17.51 24.87 -36.23
C LYS A 597 -17.26 26.18 -36.97
N GLU A 598 -16.26 26.97 -36.54
CA GLU A 598 -15.86 28.21 -37.22
C GLU A 598 -15.42 27.97 -38.68
N ASN A 599 -14.57 26.96 -38.87
CA ASN A 599 -14.11 26.57 -40.19
C ASN A 599 -15.27 26.11 -41.10
N ASN A 600 -16.22 25.35 -40.58
CA ASN A 600 -17.39 24.90 -41.32
C ASN A 600 -18.29 26.08 -41.73
N ILE A 601 -18.51 27.07 -40.87
CA ILE A 601 -19.27 28.28 -41.18
C ILE A 601 -18.53 29.06 -42.28
N ALA A 602 -17.22 29.23 -42.18
CA ALA A 602 -16.41 29.92 -43.21
C ALA A 602 -16.45 29.20 -44.57
N LEU A 603 -16.36 27.87 -44.57
CA LEU A 603 -16.47 27.06 -45.77
C LEU A 603 -17.88 27.11 -46.40
N ASP A 604 -18.93 27.10 -45.58
CA ASP A 604 -20.30 27.21 -46.08
C ASP A 604 -20.52 28.59 -46.71
N ASN A 605 -20.02 29.67 -46.11
CA ASN A 605 -20.08 31.00 -46.65
C ASN A 605 -19.30 31.12 -48.00
N LEU A 606 -18.10 30.58 -48.11
CA LEU A 606 -17.33 30.54 -49.36
C LEU A 606 -18.00 29.70 -50.43
N SER A 607 -18.68 28.63 -50.06
CA SER A 607 -19.42 27.74 -50.97
C SER A 607 -20.70 28.35 -51.52
N ARG A 608 -21.18 29.53 -51.03
CA ARG A 608 -22.40 30.21 -51.45
C ARG A 608 -22.21 31.40 -52.35
N ILE A 609 -20.97 31.85 -52.52
CA ILE A 609 -20.61 33.02 -53.31
C ILE A 609 -20.04 32.55 -54.66
N ASP A 610 -20.37 33.25 -55.74
CA ASP A 610 -19.74 33.06 -57.04
C ASP A 610 -18.36 33.76 -57.06
N ALA A 611 -17.30 32.98 -57.27
CA ALA A 611 -15.93 33.45 -57.17
C ALA A 611 -15.54 34.52 -58.17
N MET A 612 -16.24 34.60 -59.31
CA MET A 612 -15.97 35.59 -60.37
C MET A 612 -16.69 36.92 -60.09
N THR A 613 -17.92 36.86 -59.70
CA THR A 613 -18.85 38.01 -59.60
C THR A 613 -19.02 38.55 -58.18
N GLY A 614 -18.71 37.77 -57.15
CA GLY A 614 -18.81 38.19 -55.75
C GLY A 614 -20.25 38.22 -55.20
N ILE A 615 -21.27 37.97 -55.99
CA ILE A 615 -22.66 37.78 -55.56
C ILE A 615 -22.92 36.29 -55.22
N LEU A 616 -24.10 35.96 -54.75
CA LEU A 616 -24.45 34.56 -54.46
C LEU A 616 -24.34 33.69 -55.72
N ASN A 617 -23.78 32.48 -55.57
CA ASN A 617 -23.87 31.46 -56.60
C ASN A 617 -25.29 30.83 -56.60
N ARG A 618 -25.56 29.95 -57.55
CA ARG A 618 -26.83 29.28 -57.68
C ARG A 618 -27.35 28.70 -56.36
N ARG A 619 -26.49 27.98 -55.61
CA ARG A 619 -26.84 27.38 -54.31
C ARG A 619 -27.13 28.45 -53.27
N GLY A 620 -26.25 29.43 -53.12
CA GLY A 620 -26.42 30.53 -52.18
C GLY A 620 -27.68 31.34 -52.45
N PHE A 621 -28.01 31.58 -53.73
CA PHE A 621 -29.23 32.28 -54.17
C PHE A 621 -30.47 31.47 -53.82
N MET A 622 -30.54 30.18 -54.18
CA MET A 622 -31.69 29.34 -53.90
C MET A 622 -31.97 29.22 -52.40
N ASP A 623 -30.91 29.05 -51.60
CA ASP A 623 -31.02 28.99 -50.11
C ASP A 623 -31.52 30.34 -49.53
N ALA A 624 -31.06 31.46 -50.07
CA ALA A 624 -31.46 32.79 -49.62
C ALA A 624 -32.89 33.11 -50.01
N ALA A 625 -33.25 32.84 -51.27
CA ALA A 625 -34.61 33.03 -51.79
C ALA A 625 -35.62 32.14 -51.02
N GLN A 626 -35.29 30.87 -50.75
CA GLN A 626 -36.14 30.00 -49.97
C GLN A 626 -36.38 30.54 -48.56
N LYS A 627 -35.34 31.06 -47.91
CA LYS A 627 -35.49 31.69 -46.58
C LYS A 627 -36.35 32.96 -46.61
N MET A 628 -36.37 33.68 -47.72
CA MET A 628 -37.24 34.84 -47.89
C MET A 628 -38.70 34.37 -48.06
N ILE A 629 -38.91 33.31 -48.84
CA ILE A 629 -40.23 32.67 -49.01
C ILE A 629 -40.76 32.21 -47.66
N ASP A 630 -39.95 31.49 -46.88
CA ASP A 630 -40.34 30.93 -45.57
C ASP A 630 -40.65 32.02 -44.52
N ARG A 631 -40.12 33.26 -44.68
CA ARG A 631 -40.35 34.36 -43.71
C ARG A 631 -41.66 35.14 -43.98
N LYS A 632 -42.18 35.15 -45.23
CA LYS A 632 -43.30 36.00 -45.67
C LYS A 632 -44.46 35.21 -46.21
N ASP A 633 -44.91 34.14 -45.56
CA ASP A 633 -46.06 33.35 -46.03
C ASP A 633 -45.99 32.98 -47.53
N GLY A 634 -44.79 32.93 -48.08
CA GLY A 634 -44.48 32.31 -49.36
C GLY A 634 -44.49 33.21 -50.62
N THR A 635 -44.55 34.53 -50.49
CA THR A 635 -44.54 35.41 -51.68
C THR A 635 -43.22 36.19 -51.80
N VAL A 636 -42.46 35.90 -52.83
CA VAL A 636 -41.20 36.58 -53.19
C VAL A 636 -41.23 36.90 -54.68
N TYR A 637 -40.84 38.10 -55.04
CA TYR A 637 -40.74 38.50 -56.43
C TYR A 637 -39.35 38.11 -56.96
N VAL A 638 -39.33 37.33 -58.07
CA VAL A 638 -38.09 36.85 -58.66
C VAL A 638 -37.88 37.44 -60.04
N ILE A 639 -36.79 38.10 -60.23
CA ILE A 639 -36.37 38.64 -61.55
C ILE A 639 -35.27 37.74 -62.09
N TYR A 640 -35.51 37.12 -63.21
CA TYR A 640 -34.48 36.43 -63.98
C TYR A 640 -33.80 37.40 -64.94
N VAL A 641 -32.46 37.40 -65.05
CA VAL A 641 -31.66 38.30 -65.87
C VAL A 641 -30.67 37.43 -66.61
N ASP A 642 -30.71 37.60 -67.94
CA ASP A 642 -29.82 36.93 -68.88
C ASP A 642 -28.99 37.99 -69.67
N MET A 643 -27.66 37.76 -69.78
CA MET A 643 -26.79 38.68 -70.49
C MET A 643 -26.91 38.48 -71.99
N ASN A 644 -27.29 39.51 -72.66
CA ASN A 644 -27.38 39.48 -74.12
C ASN A 644 -25.97 39.51 -74.80
N ASN A 645 -25.78 38.66 -75.80
CA ASN A 645 -24.63 38.65 -76.65
C ASN A 645 -23.25 38.43 -75.98
N LEU A 646 -23.19 37.76 -74.81
CA LEU A 646 -21.91 37.45 -74.15
C LEU A 646 -20.93 36.75 -75.09
N LYS A 647 -21.39 35.83 -75.91
CA LYS A 647 -20.56 35.12 -76.90
C LYS A 647 -19.93 36.05 -77.90
N ILE A 648 -20.71 37.02 -78.40
CA ILE A 648 -20.22 38.02 -79.39
C ILE A 648 -19.14 38.93 -78.77
N ILE A 649 -19.35 39.30 -77.46
CA ILE A 649 -18.36 40.10 -76.73
C ILE A 649 -17.10 39.28 -76.54
N ASN A 650 -17.17 38.03 -76.13
CA ASN A 650 -16.04 37.13 -75.95
C ASN A 650 -15.27 36.90 -77.25
N ASP A 651 -16.00 36.62 -78.36
CA ASP A 651 -15.40 36.28 -79.62
C ASP A 651 -14.72 37.50 -80.27
N ARG A 652 -15.22 38.74 -80.09
CA ARG A 652 -14.74 39.95 -80.71
C ARG A 652 -13.77 40.76 -79.89
N TYR A 653 -13.92 40.73 -78.53
CA TYR A 653 -13.16 41.59 -77.65
C TYR A 653 -12.35 40.80 -76.58
N GLY A 654 -12.49 39.50 -76.60
CA GLY A 654 -11.77 38.59 -75.62
C GLY A 654 -12.54 38.28 -74.36
N HIS A 655 -12.14 37.19 -73.73
CA HIS A 655 -12.82 36.68 -72.49
C HIS A 655 -12.73 37.67 -71.33
N GLU A 656 -11.66 38.47 -71.24
CA GLU A 656 -11.51 39.50 -70.19
C GLU A 656 -12.65 40.53 -70.22
N GLU A 657 -13.12 40.87 -71.41
CA GLU A 657 -14.24 41.78 -71.58
C GLU A 657 -15.61 41.12 -71.28
N GLY A 658 -15.72 39.84 -71.57
CA GLY A 658 -16.85 39.07 -71.13
C GLY A 658 -16.92 38.94 -69.58
N ASP A 659 -15.79 38.65 -68.94
CA ASP A 659 -15.70 38.58 -67.47
C ASP A 659 -15.98 39.95 -66.83
N TYR A 660 -15.48 41.05 -67.46
CA TYR A 660 -15.84 42.40 -67.02
C TYR A 660 -17.35 42.63 -67.10
N SER A 661 -17.98 42.24 -68.19
CA SER A 661 -19.41 42.40 -68.36
C SER A 661 -20.25 41.60 -67.35
N LEU A 662 -19.83 40.36 -67.03
CA LEU A 662 -20.48 39.56 -66.03
C LEU A 662 -20.33 40.13 -64.58
N LYS A 663 -19.13 40.69 -64.25
CA LYS A 663 -18.90 41.41 -62.99
C LYS A 663 -19.73 42.70 -62.94
N LEU A 664 -19.84 43.43 -64.01
CA LEU A 664 -20.70 44.62 -64.10
C LEU A 664 -22.18 44.29 -63.84
N ILE A 665 -22.67 43.21 -64.41
CA ILE A 665 -24.06 42.78 -64.20
C ILE A 665 -24.24 42.45 -62.72
N ALA A 666 -23.35 41.69 -62.14
CA ALA A 666 -23.40 41.34 -60.72
C ALA A 666 -23.39 42.56 -59.81
N ASP A 667 -22.54 43.55 -60.11
CA ASP A 667 -22.44 44.79 -59.32
C ASP A 667 -23.73 45.64 -59.43
N ILE A 668 -24.28 45.79 -60.67
CA ILE A 668 -25.55 46.49 -60.86
C ILE A 668 -26.68 45.76 -60.09
N LEU A 669 -26.84 44.47 -60.33
CA LEU A 669 -27.90 43.69 -59.65
C LEU A 669 -27.75 43.72 -58.16
N GLY A 670 -26.54 43.48 -57.63
CA GLY A 670 -26.28 43.51 -56.19
C GLY A 670 -26.65 44.83 -55.55
N LYS A 671 -26.26 45.93 -56.12
CA LYS A 671 -26.59 47.30 -55.66
C LYS A 671 -28.06 47.63 -55.76
N THR A 672 -28.74 47.17 -56.81
CA THR A 672 -30.15 47.48 -57.05
C THR A 672 -31.05 46.74 -56.00
N VAL A 673 -30.65 45.54 -55.59
CA VAL A 673 -31.42 44.77 -54.61
C VAL A 673 -30.90 44.94 -53.18
N GLU A 674 -29.87 45.70 -52.93
CA GLU A 674 -29.26 45.91 -51.60
C GLU A 674 -30.33 46.43 -50.61
N GLY A 675 -30.43 45.75 -49.44
CA GLY A 675 -31.42 46.08 -48.40
C GLY A 675 -32.86 45.62 -48.66
N ARG A 676 -33.15 45.11 -49.88
CA ARG A 676 -34.51 44.68 -50.30
C ARG A 676 -34.58 43.21 -50.74
N GLY A 677 -33.45 42.61 -51.01
CA GLY A 677 -33.42 41.26 -51.56
C GLY A 677 -31.99 40.73 -51.72
N VAL A 678 -31.87 39.71 -52.55
CA VAL A 678 -30.58 39.07 -52.85
C VAL A 678 -30.41 38.90 -54.38
N ALA A 679 -29.16 39.00 -54.82
CA ALA A 679 -28.78 38.73 -56.21
C ALA A 679 -27.87 37.52 -56.27
N GLY A 680 -27.99 36.68 -57.28
CA GLY A 680 -27.16 35.51 -57.49
C GLY A 680 -26.94 35.21 -58.96
N ARG A 681 -25.78 34.59 -59.25
CA ARG A 681 -25.43 34.04 -60.58
C ARG A 681 -25.87 32.57 -60.62
N ILE A 682 -26.83 32.29 -61.53
CA ILE A 682 -27.49 30.98 -61.60
C ILE A 682 -26.81 30.07 -62.63
N GLY A 683 -26.27 30.66 -63.67
CA GLY A 683 -25.60 29.96 -64.76
C GLY A 683 -24.41 30.75 -65.32
N GLY A 684 -23.96 30.45 -66.52
CA GLY A 684 -22.83 31.13 -67.16
C GLY A 684 -23.04 32.63 -67.34
N ASP A 685 -24.14 33.03 -67.97
CA ASP A 685 -24.61 34.41 -68.30
C ASP A 685 -25.97 34.72 -67.62
N GLU A 686 -26.48 33.78 -66.83
CA GLU A 686 -27.75 33.84 -66.13
C GLU A 686 -27.59 34.35 -64.73
N PHE A 687 -28.39 35.28 -64.29
CA PHE A 687 -28.51 35.87 -62.98
C PHE A 687 -29.96 35.86 -62.52
N ALA A 688 -30.15 35.96 -61.22
CA ALA A 688 -31.45 36.15 -60.65
C ALA A 688 -31.40 37.08 -59.43
N CYS A 689 -32.47 37.80 -59.22
CA CYS A 689 -32.71 38.56 -58.01
C CYS A 689 -33.98 38.05 -57.34
N ALA A 690 -33.93 37.94 -56.00
CA ALA A 690 -35.15 37.65 -55.21
C ALA A 690 -35.37 38.83 -54.27
N LEU A 691 -36.57 39.36 -54.28
CA LEU A 691 -36.94 40.57 -53.56
C LEU A 691 -38.10 40.30 -52.59
N ASP A 692 -38.10 40.98 -51.46
CA ASP A 692 -39.22 41.01 -50.56
C ASP A 692 -40.39 41.76 -51.26
N TYR A 693 -41.55 41.12 -51.34
CA TYR A 693 -42.67 41.60 -52.08
C TYR A 693 -43.79 42.07 -51.17
N ASP A 694 -44.05 43.37 -51.07
CA ASP A 694 -45.14 43.95 -50.27
C ASP A 694 -46.26 44.55 -51.12
N LYS A 695 -45.96 44.96 -52.37
CA LYS A 695 -46.94 45.52 -53.33
C LYS A 695 -46.58 45.19 -54.75
N GLU A 696 -47.55 44.92 -55.58
CA GLU A 696 -47.45 44.48 -56.98
C GLU A 696 -46.59 45.42 -57.88
N ASP A 697 -46.60 46.72 -57.61
CA ASP A 697 -45.87 47.73 -58.38
C ASP A 697 -44.34 47.81 -58.01
N GLU A 698 -43.90 47.27 -56.93
CA GLU A 698 -42.51 47.41 -56.45
C GLU A 698 -41.53 46.52 -57.24
N GLY A 699 -41.93 45.35 -57.69
CA GLY A 699 -41.08 44.43 -58.46
C GLY A 699 -40.82 44.99 -59.85
N GLU A 700 -41.83 45.55 -60.51
CA GLU A 700 -41.70 46.17 -61.82
C GLU A 700 -40.86 47.43 -61.73
N ALA A 701 -40.94 48.22 -60.66
CA ALA A 701 -40.07 49.40 -60.46
C ALA A 701 -38.58 49.01 -60.33
N VAL A 702 -38.26 47.88 -59.67
CA VAL A 702 -36.89 47.34 -59.59
C VAL A 702 -36.41 46.86 -60.96
N LEU A 703 -37.27 46.21 -61.72
CA LEU A 703 -36.93 45.80 -63.09
C LEU A 703 -36.59 47.02 -63.99
N GLN A 704 -37.39 48.08 -63.90
CA GLN A 704 -37.11 49.36 -64.63
C GLN A 704 -35.85 50.02 -64.12
N GLU A 705 -35.57 49.96 -62.82
CA GLU A 705 -34.33 50.49 -62.25
C GLU A 705 -33.10 49.69 -62.74
N ILE A 706 -33.19 48.39 -62.89
CA ILE A 706 -32.09 47.57 -63.49
C ILE A 706 -31.82 48.01 -64.88
N TYR A 707 -32.84 48.15 -65.72
CA TYR A 707 -32.67 48.63 -67.12
C TYR A 707 -32.09 50.04 -67.15
N HIS A 708 -32.51 50.92 -66.26
CA HIS A 708 -32.02 52.30 -66.19
C HIS A 708 -30.52 52.36 -65.85
N GLN A 709 -30.10 51.54 -64.90
CA GLN A 709 -28.69 51.43 -64.46
C GLN A 709 -27.78 50.96 -65.65
N PHE A 710 -28.23 49.94 -66.39
CA PHE A 710 -27.51 49.56 -67.64
C PHE A 710 -27.46 50.61 -68.64
N TYR A 711 -28.57 51.39 -68.88
CA TYR A 711 -28.61 52.52 -69.77
C TYR A 711 -27.59 53.61 -69.37
N LEU A 712 -27.58 53.98 -68.08
CA LEU A 712 -26.62 55.01 -67.59
C LEU A 712 -25.16 54.53 -67.74
N HIS A 713 -24.90 53.30 -67.46
CA HIS A 713 -23.56 52.73 -67.63
C HIS A 713 -23.11 52.78 -69.06
N ASN A 714 -23.95 52.33 -69.99
CA ASN A 714 -23.63 52.33 -71.42
C ASN A 714 -23.44 53.75 -71.99
N GLN A 715 -24.09 54.78 -71.45
CA GLN A 715 -23.89 56.18 -71.81
C GLN A 715 -22.55 56.76 -71.34
N SER A 716 -22.05 56.29 -70.23
CA SER A 716 -20.81 56.75 -69.56
C SER A 716 -19.59 55.88 -69.86
N SER A 717 -19.76 54.73 -70.46
CA SER A 717 -18.72 53.76 -70.72
C SER A 717 -17.96 54.09 -72.06
N ASP A 718 -16.62 54.01 -72.00
CA ASP A 718 -15.75 54.11 -73.15
C ASP A 718 -15.57 52.80 -73.91
N LYS A 719 -16.34 51.75 -73.55
CA LYS A 719 -16.25 50.44 -74.18
C LYS A 719 -16.87 50.48 -75.59
N PRO A 720 -16.26 49.77 -76.55
CA PRO A 720 -16.78 49.71 -77.92
C PRO A 720 -18.03 48.84 -78.09
N TYR A 721 -18.65 48.39 -77.02
CA TYR A 721 -19.87 47.60 -77.00
C TYR A 721 -20.76 48.03 -75.82
N ASN A 722 -22.03 47.77 -75.92
CA ASN A 722 -23.01 47.96 -74.85
C ASN A 722 -23.27 46.64 -74.08
N VAL A 723 -23.24 46.70 -72.76
CA VAL A 723 -23.74 45.59 -71.92
C VAL A 723 -25.23 45.70 -71.78
N THR A 724 -25.93 44.71 -72.27
CA THR A 724 -27.43 44.67 -72.21
C THR A 724 -27.90 43.34 -71.65
N VAL A 725 -28.98 43.40 -70.98
CA VAL A 725 -29.62 42.22 -70.37
C VAL A 725 -31.06 42.05 -70.84
N SER A 726 -31.51 40.82 -70.89
CA SER A 726 -32.92 40.50 -70.99
C SER A 726 -33.37 40.11 -69.61
N ALA A 727 -34.33 40.79 -69.06
CA ALA A 727 -34.86 40.47 -67.74
C ALA A 727 -36.36 40.24 -67.81
N GLY A 728 -36.86 39.27 -67.10
CA GLY A 728 -38.28 38.94 -66.99
C GLY A 728 -38.62 38.51 -65.54
N ASP A 729 -39.84 38.69 -65.20
CA ASP A 729 -40.37 38.39 -63.88
C ASP A 729 -41.30 37.15 -63.89
N GLN A 730 -41.38 36.46 -62.80
CA GLN A 730 -42.36 35.41 -62.46
C GLN A 730 -42.89 35.65 -61.06
#